data_af733cac838dd67d9aba42a9afd86fb0
#
_entry.id   af733cac838dd67d9aba42a9afd86fb0
#
_cell.length_a   1.000
_cell.length_b   1.000
_cell.length_c   1.000
_cell.angle_alpha   90.00
_cell.angle_beta   90.00
_cell.angle_gamma   90.00
#
_symmetry.space_group_name_H-M   'P 1'
#
loop_
_entity.id
_entity.type
_entity.pdbx_description
1 polymer ?
#
loop_
_entity_poly.entity_id
_entity_poly.type
_entity_poly.pdbx_seq_one_letter_code
_entity_poly.pdbx_strand_id
1 'polypeptide(L)'
;MNRKVIKPVVLSGLFLAALIVFSIITNQDNKDMTTAMKEATLPIVQFYEENNSVAQLHGYVSEMNITKMRDGIVPVDHTRLLPLKINTYGQKIRGIAYEIRSLDDSRLVAKGNAQEIKEKNNEISANLKIQNILGKGEEYELIVILASGKNKIRYYTRLMQTQNDDTQACMDFALQFHEYTFRDDANKFIPKYMDAATGDTSTLNYVDLSCTLNQITWADLKPEQMGELEASFKEINDSYDVITLRYVVTTKGTGGETEYYNVEEYYRLRMTESRMYVLNFERTLNQIFRGENRFITDNNQIQLGIRDKNIEYTVSETGDVIAFVQQGELWCFDRVNNKIVQVFSFLGAEGINARDNWNQHDIKIARVDEAGSIDFVVYGYMNRGDHEGEVGTAVYHYDGLVHTIEEEIFIPSDVSYEILKAQMGQLMYVNEKGTFYLIMDQKLYSIDTDKRTPEVLVKDLKESCYKVSESNQYFAWVDSDKEYKSDVIHLMNLKNASVYDIKAKKGAYILPLGFIDEDFIYGAAKKDKVMVAAAGNTVFPMKNLTIMDTSENSHSILKTYKPSRGSIGSISVEDYTITIHLIKKSGGHYVAAGTDAIMNREGDTEEKVTVGSTVTDRKETQYQLMMKNGADASKIKMLTSKSVLLENPRDVSVKNKESQEYFYVYKKGDVLFATDEIADAIVCANNHMGVVVDSKQQYVWMRARKSAQTAFSSLKVNDADKSSSSVVQAVSAMLNYRGNGLSVKELIDNGGTPKSAIENTLKDSVVLDISGCTVEEILFYVSKGSPVFAMTGTDSAVLVTGYTSGSIYYYDPQTHSTRSKSYKDADDWFRKAGYIFFTYLDR
;
A
#
# COMPACT_ATOMS: atom_id res chain seq x y z
N MET A 1 -40.75 73.13 -7.42
CA MET A 1 -40.53 71.71 -7.57
C MET A 1 -41.77 70.96 -7.16
N ASN A 2 -42.31 70.14 -8.01
CA ASN A 2 -43.63 69.53 -7.88
C ASN A 2 -43.68 68.49 -6.75
N ARG A 3 -44.57 68.69 -5.75
CA ARG A 3 -44.75 67.78 -4.58
C ARG A 3 -44.89 66.28 -4.97
N LYS A 4 -45.30 65.98 -6.19
CA LYS A 4 -45.48 64.64 -6.72
C LYS A 4 -44.16 63.93 -7.10
N VAL A 5 -43.03 64.69 -7.24
CA VAL A 5 -41.69 64.11 -7.60
C VAL A 5 -40.81 64.00 -6.35
N ILE A 6 -41.07 64.83 -5.31
CA ILE A 6 -40.27 64.86 -4.09
C ILE A 6 -40.47 63.55 -3.27
N LYS A 7 -41.70 63.08 -3.16
CA LYS A 7 -42.03 61.85 -2.36
C LYS A 7 -41.23 60.59 -2.89
N PRO A 8 -41.27 60.24 -4.21
CA PRO A 8 -40.56 59.07 -4.66
C PRO A 8 -39.03 59.24 -4.56
N VAL A 9 -38.47 60.43 -4.77
CA VAL A 9 -37.05 60.72 -4.61
C VAL A 9 -36.59 60.57 -3.15
N VAL A 10 -37.39 61.06 -2.19
CA VAL A 10 -37.07 60.90 -0.77
C VAL A 10 -37.21 59.44 -0.34
N LEU A 11 -38.24 58.69 -0.86
CA LEU A 11 -38.38 57.26 -0.55
C LEU A 11 -37.22 56.41 -1.14
N SER A 12 -36.82 56.68 -2.36
CA SER A 12 -35.66 56.02 -2.98
C SER A 12 -34.34 56.32 -2.24
N GLY A 13 -34.18 57.60 -1.80
CA GLY A 13 -33.03 57.97 -0.95
C GLY A 13 -33.00 57.25 0.41
N LEU A 14 -34.16 57.15 1.04
CA LEU A 14 -34.30 56.40 2.30
C LEU A 14 -34.06 54.88 2.10
N PHE A 15 -34.57 54.35 0.99
CA PHE A 15 -34.32 52.93 0.66
C PHE A 15 -32.85 52.63 0.38
N LEU A 16 -32.17 53.49 -0.37
CA LEU A 16 -30.72 53.42 -0.61
C LEU A 16 -29.92 53.56 0.71
N ALA A 17 -30.32 54.55 1.55
CA ALA A 17 -29.67 54.70 2.86
C ALA A 17 -29.89 53.44 3.77
N ALA A 18 -31.10 52.87 3.76
CA ALA A 18 -31.41 51.64 4.51
C ALA A 18 -30.61 50.44 3.96
N LEU A 19 -30.44 50.31 2.64
CA LEU A 19 -29.58 49.30 2.00
C LEU A 19 -28.09 49.49 2.37
N ILE A 20 -27.60 50.71 2.40
CA ILE A 20 -26.23 51.01 2.78
C ILE A 20 -26.02 50.68 4.29
N VAL A 21 -26.94 51.11 5.14
CA VAL A 21 -26.90 50.79 6.61
C VAL A 21 -27.00 49.27 6.84
N PHE A 22 -27.88 48.60 6.14
CA PHE A 22 -28.00 47.13 6.22
C PHE A 22 -26.75 46.46 5.74
N SER A 23 -26.15 46.91 4.61
CA SER A 23 -24.89 46.39 4.10
C SER A 23 -23.72 46.66 5.07
N ILE A 24 -23.69 47.82 5.73
CA ILE A 24 -22.66 48.13 6.74
C ILE A 24 -22.86 47.26 7.96
N ILE A 25 -24.07 47.07 8.44
CA ILE A 25 -24.36 46.24 9.65
C ILE A 25 -24.09 44.78 9.37
N THR A 26 -24.46 44.25 8.20
CA THR A 26 -24.17 42.88 7.81
C THR A 26 -22.70 42.63 7.49
N ASN A 27 -21.94 43.66 7.07
CA ASN A 27 -20.50 43.54 6.81
C ASN A 27 -19.62 43.95 8.03
N GLN A 28 -20.17 44.51 9.11
CA GLN A 28 -19.37 44.93 10.28
C GLN A 28 -18.78 43.76 11.07
N ASP A 29 -19.33 42.54 10.91
CA ASP A 29 -18.83 41.33 11.56
C ASP A 29 -18.31 40.27 10.59
N ASN A 30 -18.27 40.54 9.27
CA ASN A 30 -17.63 39.61 8.30
C ASN A 30 -16.10 39.78 8.36
N LYS A 31 -15.49 39.21 9.38
CA LYS A 31 -14.06 38.88 9.30
C LYS A 31 -13.90 37.82 8.20
N ASP A 32 -12.99 38.07 7.27
CA ASP A 32 -12.58 37.05 6.33
C ASP A 32 -11.97 35.88 7.15
N MET A 33 -12.75 34.81 7.30
CA MET A 33 -12.37 33.63 8.07
C MET A 33 -11.62 32.62 7.22
N THR A 34 -11.04 33.07 6.09
CA THR A 34 -10.26 32.21 5.19
C THR A 34 -8.79 32.59 5.19
N THR A 35 -7.93 31.62 5.00
CA THR A 35 -6.48 31.76 4.90
C THR A 35 -5.92 30.79 3.88
N ALA A 36 -4.69 31.06 3.41
CA ALA A 36 -3.91 30.04 2.73
C ALA A 36 -3.47 28.96 3.75
N MET A 37 -3.27 27.72 3.30
CA MET A 37 -2.70 26.65 4.14
C MET A 37 -1.34 27.11 4.70
N LYS A 38 -1.11 26.88 5.99
CA LYS A 38 0.16 27.24 6.66
C LYS A 38 1.35 26.57 5.95
N GLU A 39 2.47 27.29 5.87
CA GLU A 39 3.69 26.75 5.27
C GLU A 39 4.30 25.64 6.16
N ALA A 40 5.04 24.71 5.52
CA ALA A 40 5.80 23.70 6.23
C ALA A 40 6.92 24.33 7.08
N THR A 41 7.09 23.84 8.30
CA THR A 41 8.02 24.41 9.28
C THR A 41 9.04 23.39 9.82
N LEU A 42 8.76 22.08 9.71
CA LEU A 42 9.60 21.07 10.35
C LEU A 42 10.97 20.92 9.64
N PRO A 43 12.06 20.72 10.42
CA PRO A 43 13.38 20.42 9.89
C PRO A 43 13.42 19.08 9.16
N ILE A 44 14.38 18.93 8.25
CA ILE A 44 14.75 17.64 7.62
C ILE A 44 16.07 17.16 8.21
N VAL A 45 16.16 15.87 8.52
CA VAL A 45 17.36 15.19 8.99
C VAL A 45 17.89 14.28 7.87
N GLN A 46 19.17 14.41 7.54
CA GLN A 46 19.85 13.58 6.54
C GLN A 46 21.03 12.85 7.18
N PHE A 47 21.16 11.54 6.92
CA PHE A 47 22.33 10.77 7.27
C PHE A 47 23.29 10.67 6.09
N TYR A 48 24.57 10.61 6.40
CA TYR A 48 25.63 10.55 5.40
C TYR A 48 26.56 9.35 5.65
N GLU A 49 26.96 8.72 4.55
CA GLU A 49 28.09 7.79 4.50
C GLU A 49 29.14 8.43 3.59
N GLU A 50 30.32 8.75 4.13
CA GLU A 50 31.31 9.61 3.48
C GLU A 50 30.71 10.95 3.00
N ASN A 51 30.48 11.11 1.69
CA ASN A 51 29.94 12.32 1.07
C ASN A 51 28.51 12.15 0.54
N ASN A 52 27.98 10.93 0.55
CA ASN A 52 26.66 10.62 -0.01
C ASN A 52 25.59 10.64 1.08
N SER A 53 24.46 11.29 0.80
CA SER A 53 23.27 11.11 1.62
C SER A 53 22.77 9.67 1.45
N VAL A 54 22.52 8.97 2.55
CA VAL A 54 22.03 7.58 2.56
C VAL A 54 20.64 7.44 3.14
N ALA A 55 20.11 8.50 3.75
CA ALA A 55 18.73 8.60 4.20
C ALA A 55 18.35 10.06 4.43
N GLN A 56 17.13 10.43 4.06
CA GLN A 56 16.47 11.68 4.38
C GLN A 56 15.20 11.40 5.16
N LEU A 57 15.05 12.05 6.32
CA LEU A 57 13.95 11.79 7.25
C LEU A 57 13.12 13.03 7.48
N HIS A 58 11.80 12.83 7.51
CA HIS A 58 10.81 13.84 7.86
C HIS A 58 10.41 13.74 9.33
N GLY A 59 10.05 14.86 9.93
CA GLY A 59 9.80 14.95 11.36
C GLY A 59 8.36 14.63 11.74
N TYR A 60 8.17 13.90 12.84
CA TYR A 60 6.87 13.62 13.44
C TYR A 60 6.71 14.39 14.75
N VAL A 61 5.60 15.09 14.91
CA VAL A 61 5.28 15.84 16.14
C VAL A 61 4.58 14.98 17.17
N SER A 62 3.91 13.92 16.73
CA SER A 62 3.36 12.86 17.58
C SER A 62 4.37 11.72 17.79
N GLU A 63 4.14 10.88 18.78
CA GLU A 63 4.90 9.66 19.00
C GLU A 63 4.27 8.53 18.20
N MET A 64 5.09 7.92 17.32
CA MET A 64 4.65 6.86 16.42
C MET A 64 4.90 5.48 17.02
N ASN A 65 4.09 4.51 16.63
CA ASN A 65 4.29 3.12 16.98
C ASN A 65 5.48 2.54 16.19
N ILE A 66 6.59 2.31 16.86
CA ILE A 66 7.85 1.85 16.27
C ILE A 66 7.64 0.58 15.42
N THR A 67 6.82 -0.36 15.90
CA THR A 67 6.56 -1.61 15.18
C THR A 67 5.80 -1.42 13.85
N LYS A 68 5.39 -0.19 13.56
CA LYS A 68 4.68 0.20 12.33
C LYS A 68 5.44 1.25 11.50
N MET A 69 6.72 1.48 11.84
CA MET A 69 7.58 2.43 11.15
C MET A 69 8.68 1.68 10.39
N ARG A 70 8.47 1.43 9.08
CA ARG A 70 9.45 0.74 8.24
C ARG A 70 9.61 1.48 6.90
N ASP A 71 10.45 2.51 6.89
CA ASP A 71 10.80 3.20 5.65
C ASP A 71 12.21 2.80 5.21
N GLY A 72 13.22 3.56 5.61
CA GLY A 72 14.61 3.35 5.24
C GLY A 72 15.41 2.54 6.26
N ILE A 73 16.67 2.28 5.92
CA ILE A 73 17.66 1.69 6.82
C ILE A 73 19.00 2.41 6.64
N VAL A 74 19.60 2.83 7.75
CA VAL A 74 20.90 3.50 7.77
C VAL A 74 21.97 2.47 8.11
N PRO A 75 22.97 2.26 7.25
CA PRO A 75 24.13 1.44 7.60
C PRO A 75 25.01 2.16 8.61
N VAL A 76 25.63 1.43 9.51
CA VAL A 76 26.64 1.94 10.41
C VAL A 76 27.86 1.02 10.39
N ASP A 77 29.02 1.60 10.23
CA ASP A 77 30.30 0.89 10.19
C ASP A 77 30.78 0.44 11.58
N HIS A 78 31.97 -0.16 11.63
CA HIS A 78 32.61 -0.61 12.86
C HIS A 78 32.99 0.53 13.82
N THR A 79 33.09 1.78 13.34
CA THR A 79 33.38 2.96 14.20
C THR A 79 32.16 3.37 15.01
N ARG A 80 30.97 2.98 14.58
CA ARG A 80 29.68 3.30 15.19
C ARG A 80 29.45 4.80 15.32
N LEU A 81 29.96 5.55 14.36
CA LEU A 81 29.76 6.99 14.22
C LEU A 81 28.83 7.25 13.06
N LEU A 82 27.73 7.94 13.33
CA LEU A 82 26.73 8.31 12.32
C LEU A 82 26.76 9.83 12.12
N PRO A 83 27.36 10.33 11.05
CA PRO A 83 27.28 11.74 10.70
C PRO A 83 25.89 12.09 10.16
N LEU A 84 25.36 13.21 10.61
CA LEU A 84 24.08 13.74 10.14
C LEU A 84 24.14 15.24 9.90
N LYS A 85 23.27 15.69 9.01
CA LYS A 85 22.96 17.11 8.77
C LYS A 85 21.49 17.36 9.01
N ILE A 86 21.17 18.51 9.53
CA ILE A 86 19.80 18.96 9.80
C ILE A 86 19.60 20.27 9.07
N ASN A 87 18.73 20.29 8.07
CA ASN A 87 18.26 21.55 7.50
C ASN A 87 17.13 22.07 8.40
N THR A 88 17.41 23.17 9.12
CA THR A 88 16.51 23.71 10.14
C THR A 88 15.42 24.60 9.56
N TYR A 89 15.58 25.08 8.32
CA TYR A 89 14.70 26.08 7.70
C TYR A 89 14.39 27.28 8.63
N GLY A 90 15.39 27.67 9.45
CA GLY A 90 15.24 28.78 10.40
C GLY A 90 14.66 28.41 11.76
N GLN A 91 14.27 27.16 11.99
CA GLN A 91 13.86 26.72 13.32
C GLN A 91 15.07 26.62 14.28
N LYS A 92 14.85 27.05 15.53
CA LYS A 92 15.89 26.96 16.58
C LYS A 92 15.87 25.58 17.24
N ILE A 93 16.93 24.82 17.05
CA ILE A 93 17.12 23.51 17.68
C ILE A 93 17.97 23.70 18.95
N ARG A 94 17.44 23.25 20.10
CA ARG A 94 18.07 23.39 21.42
C ARG A 94 18.85 22.15 21.84
N GLY A 95 18.55 21.00 21.24
CA GLY A 95 19.19 19.74 21.56
C GLY A 95 18.86 18.67 20.52
N ILE A 96 19.80 17.75 20.36
CA ILE A 96 19.71 16.60 19.44
C ILE A 96 20.04 15.37 20.28
N ALA A 97 19.03 14.49 20.44
CA ALA A 97 19.16 13.22 21.15
C ALA A 97 18.82 12.07 20.23
N TYR A 98 19.18 10.85 20.63
CA TYR A 98 18.78 9.64 19.91
C TYR A 98 18.43 8.51 20.87
N GLU A 99 17.56 7.61 20.43
CA GLU A 99 17.28 6.31 21.03
C GLU A 99 17.44 5.21 19.95
N ILE A 100 17.96 4.05 20.37
CA ILE A 100 18.00 2.84 19.55
C ILE A 100 17.21 1.77 20.29
N ARG A 101 16.25 1.17 19.63
CA ARG A 101 15.34 0.16 20.18
C ARG A 101 15.35 -1.11 19.33
N SER A 102 14.94 -2.24 19.90
CA SER A 102 14.61 -3.42 19.10
C SER A 102 13.37 -3.13 18.24
N LEU A 103 13.25 -3.74 17.05
CA LEU A 103 12.15 -3.50 16.12
C LEU A 103 10.76 -3.79 16.73
N ASP A 104 10.70 -4.76 17.66
CA ASP A 104 9.48 -5.11 18.41
C ASP A 104 9.18 -4.18 19.61
N ASP A 105 9.95 -3.11 19.75
CA ASP A 105 9.92 -2.15 20.87
C ASP A 105 10.06 -2.74 22.28
N SER A 106 10.42 -4.01 22.39
CA SER A 106 10.54 -4.67 23.69
C SER A 106 11.73 -4.18 24.53
N ARG A 107 12.77 -3.61 23.87
CA ARG A 107 14.04 -3.27 24.52
C ARG A 107 14.66 -1.96 24.02
N LEU A 108 14.97 -1.05 24.93
CA LEU A 108 15.86 0.08 24.67
C LEU A 108 17.31 -0.42 24.66
N VAL A 109 17.96 -0.34 23.50
CA VAL A 109 19.34 -0.83 23.28
C VAL A 109 20.38 0.25 23.64
N ALA A 110 20.17 1.46 23.18
CA ALA A 110 21.05 2.60 23.46
C ALA A 110 20.29 3.92 23.43
N LYS A 111 20.84 4.93 24.09
CA LYS A 111 20.39 6.33 23.98
C LYS A 111 21.56 7.27 24.22
N GLY A 112 21.49 8.47 23.65
CA GLY A 112 22.52 9.47 23.84
C GLY A 112 22.15 10.82 23.24
N ASN A 113 23.14 11.73 23.27
CA ASN A 113 23.04 13.03 22.62
C ASN A 113 24.05 13.11 21.50
N ALA A 114 23.76 13.92 20.49
CA ALA A 114 24.68 14.22 19.41
C ALA A 114 25.92 14.95 19.93
N GLN A 115 27.02 14.74 19.24
CA GLN A 115 28.32 15.32 19.51
C GLN A 115 28.79 16.19 18.33
N GLU A 116 29.82 17.01 18.55
CA GLU A 116 30.46 17.82 17.49
C GLU A 116 29.46 18.71 16.72
N ILE A 117 28.48 19.27 17.41
CA ILE A 117 27.40 20.07 16.81
C ILE A 117 28.00 21.39 16.28
N LYS A 118 27.79 21.64 14.98
CA LYS A 118 28.17 22.86 14.30
C LYS A 118 26.97 23.39 13.54
N GLU A 119 26.64 24.68 13.73
CA GLU A 119 25.53 25.34 13.04
C GLU A 119 26.07 26.43 12.10
N LYS A 120 25.60 26.42 10.86
CA LYS A 120 25.91 27.41 9.84
C LYS A 120 24.79 27.52 8.81
N ASN A 121 24.28 28.73 8.53
CA ASN A 121 23.32 29.01 7.45
C ASN A 121 22.06 28.11 7.48
N ASN A 122 21.41 27.99 8.63
CA ASN A 122 20.26 27.09 8.84
C ASN A 122 20.55 25.58 8.67
N GLU A 123 21.81 25.18 8.60
CA GLU A 123 22.24 23.79 8.60
C GLU A 123 22.98 23.48 9.90
N ILE A 124 22.64 22.37 10.53
CA ILE A 124 23.37 21.81 11.68
C ILE A 124 24.03 20.51 11.23
N SER A 125 25.35 20.42 11.39
CA SER A 125 26.09 19.17 11.25
C SER A 125 26.40 18.60 12.64
N ALA A 126 26.21 17.29 12.84
CA ALA A 126 26.49 16.63 14.10
C ALA A 126 26.81 15.14 13.89
N ASN A 127 27.30 14.49 14.93
CA ASN A 127 27.62 13.06 14.95
C ASN A 127 26.83 12.34 16.06
N LEU A 128 26.21 11.20 15.74
CA LEU A 128 25.69 10.28 16.75
C LEU A 128 26.73 9.21 17.03
N LYS A 129 27.20 9.13 18.28
CA LYS A 129 28.14 8.09 18.71
C LYS A 129 27.41 7.00 19.45
N ILE A 130 27.28 5.82 18.80
CA ILE A 130 26.61 4.65 19.38
C ILE A 130 27.57 3.93 20.33
N GLN A 131 27.27 3.94 21.62
CA GLN A 131 28.15 3.38 22.66
C GLN A 131 28.03 1.86 22.77
N ASN A 132 26.84 1.33 22.59
CA ASN A 132 26.56 -0.09 22.75
C ASN A 132 26.95 -0.88 21.49
N ILE A 133 27.31 -2.15 21.69
CA ILE A 133 27.56 -3.08 20.59
C ILE A 133 26.20 -3.51 20.04
N LEU A 134 26.03 -3.34 18.73
CA LEU A 134 24.89 -3.85 17.98
C LEU A 134 25.20 -5.25 17.46
N GLY A 135 24.20 -6.11 17.36
CA GLY A 135 24.32 -7.38 16.66
C GLY A 135 24.63 -7.13 15.18
N LYS A 136 25.63 -7.84 14.64
CA LYS A 136 26.00 -7.69 13.23
C LYS A 136 24.91 -8.29 12.34
N GLY A 137 24.45 -7.49 11.37
CA GLY A 137 23.37 -7.89 10.46
C GLY A 137 21.98 -7.93 11.12
N GLU A 138 21.85 -7.44 12.35
CA GLU A 138 20.55 -7.25 13.01
C GLU A 138 20.05 -5.83 12.76
N GLU A 139 18.74 -5.70 12.51
CA GLU A 139 18.06 -4.42 12.36
C GLU A 139 17.56 -3.91 13.71
N TYR A 140 17.69 -2.60 13.90
CA TYR A 140 17.20 -1.86 15.07
C TYR A 140 16.44 -0.63 14.60
N GLU A 141 15.56 -0.09 15.43
CA GLU A 141 14.93 1.21 15.19
C GLU A 141 15.79 2.32 15.80
N LEU A 142 16.14 3.33 15.00
CA LEU A 142 16.80 4.56 15.38
C LEU A 142 15.80 5.70 15.39
N ILE A 143 15.65 6.35 16.53
CA ILE A 143 14.82 7.54 16.71
C ILE A 143 15.75 8.72 16.99
N VAL A 144 15.78 9.71 16.08
CA VAL A 144 16.43 11.00 16.34
C VAL A 144 15.39 11.97 16.90
N ILE A 145 15.73 12.69 17.95
CA ILE A 145 14.81 13.57 18.67
C ILE A 145 15.40 14.98 18.69
N LEU A 146 14.74 15.91 18.00
CA LEU A 146 15.10 17.32 18.02
C LEU A 146 14.22 18.07 19.04
N ALA A 147 14.86 18.83 19.92
CA ALA A 147 14.16 19.72 20.83
C ALA A 147 14.03 21.12 20.20
N SER A 148 12.80 21.51 19.80
CA SER A 148 12.48 22.82 19.24
C SER A 148 11.43 23.52 20.12
N GLY A 149 11.80 24.62 20.75
CA GLY A 149 10.92 25.31 21.70
C GLY A 149 10.50 24.44 22.88
N LYS A 150 9.21 24.12 22.97
CA LYS A 150 8.62 23.18 23.95
C LYS A 150 8.33 21.81 23.32
N ASN A 151 8.46 21.68 22.01
CA ASN A 151 8.09 20.50 21.25
C ASN A 151 9.29 19.59 21.04
N LYS A 152 9.03 18.31 20.92
CA LYS A 152 9.97 17.30 20.47
C LYS A 152 9.52 16.85 19.09
N ILE A 153 10.43 16.89 18.12
CA ILE A 153 10.22 16.38 16.78
C ILE A 153 11.02 15.08 16.68
N ARG A 154 10.36 13.99 16.28
CA ARG A 154 10.97 12.66 16.20
C ARG A 154 11.14 12.26 14.74
N TYR A 155 12.24 11.57 14.45
CA TYR A 155 12.60 11.05 13.14
C TYR A 155 12.90 9.58 13.28
N TYR A 156 12.27 8.74 12.49
CA TYR A 156 12.33 7.29 12.60
C TYR A 156 13.04 6.69 11.39
N THR A 157 13.94 5.76 11.62
CA THR A 157 14.58 4.94 10.58
C THR A 157 15.16 3.67 11.18
N ARG A 158 15.28 2.64 10.40
CA ARG A 158 16.00 1.44 10.82
C ARG A 158 17.51 1.69 10.79
N LEU A 159 18.23 0.94 11.60
CA LEU A 159 19.69 0.98 11.73
C LEU A 159 20.24 -0.44 11.68
N MET A 160 21.32 -0.67 10.93
CA MET A 160 22.03 -1.95 10.90
C MET A 160 23.53 -1.74 10.95
N GLN A 161 24.24 -2.51 11.81
CA GLN A 161 25.68 -2.56 11.74
C GLN A 161 26.12 -3.52 10.64
N THR A 162 26.73 -2.96 9.57
CA THR A 162 27.20 -3.72 8.42
C THR A 162 28.52 -4.41 8.73
N GLN A 163 28.80 -5.50 8.00
CA GLN A 163 30.03 -6.28 8.17
C GLN A 163 31.11 -5.90 7.17
N ASN A 164 30.72 -5.40 6.00
CA ASN A 164 31.58 -5.11 4.86
C ASN A 164 31.28 -3.71 4.30
N ASP A 165 32.18 -3.18 3.50
CA ASP A 165 32.03 -1.89 2.81
C ASP A 165 31.19 -2.02 1.52
N ASP A 166 30.42 -3.12 1.36
CA ASP A 166 29.64 -3.40 0.16
C ASP A 166 28.47 -2.43 -0.01
N THR A 167 27.92 -1.92 1.11
CA THR A 167 26.84 -0.91 1.10
C THR A 167 27.28 0.39 0.42
N GLN A 168 28.46 0.90 0.76
CA GLN A 168 29.02 2.09 0.10
C GLN A 168 29.21 1.85 -1.39
N ALA A 169 29.77 0.70 -1.79
CA ALA A 169 29.95 0.36 -3.19
C ALA A 169 28.61 0.24 -3.95
N CYS A 170 27.54 -0.26 -3.31
CA CYS A 170 26.21 -0.31 -3.90
C CYS A 170 25.62 1.09 -4.09
N MET A 171 25.76 1.98 -3.09
CA MET A 171 25.28 3.38 -3.19
C MET A 171 26.04 4.13 -4.30
N ASP A 172 27.36 4.05 -4.32
CA ASP A 172 28.19 4.72 -5.34
C ASP A 172 27.84 4.23 -6.74
N PHE A 173 27.56 2.93 -6.88
CA PHE A 173 27.12 2.37 -8.15
C PHE A 173 25.74 2.87 -8.58
N ALA A 174 24.77 2.94 -7.67
CA ALA A 174 23.43 3.46 -7.97
C ALA A 174 23.51 4.92 -8.45
N LEU A 175 24.26 5.76 -7.75
CA LEU A 175 24.49 7.15 -8.13
C LEU A 175 25.23 7.25 -9.48
N GLN A 176 26.22 6.41 -9.73
CA GLN A 176 26.92 6.37 -11.02
C GLN A 176 25.98 5.94 -12.16
N PHE A 177 25.15 4.91 -11.95
CA PHE A 177 24.20 4.46 -12.96
C PHE A 177 23.19 5.58 -13.28
N HIS A 178 22.66 6.21 -12.25
CA HIS A 178 21.79 7.39 -12.37
C HIS A 178 22.44 8.49 -13.23
N GLU A 179 23.68 8.92 -12.92
CA GLU A 179 24.40 9.92 -13.71
C GLU A 179 24.51 9.52 -15.19
N TYR A 180 24.83 8.23 -15.46
CA TYR A 180 24.96 7.75 -16.83
C TYR A 180 23.63 7.81 -17.60
N THR A 181 22.47 7.79 -16.97
CA THR A 181 21.19 7.94 -17.68
C THR A 181 21.03 9.31 -18.33
N PHE A 182 21.73 10.34 -17.83
CA PHE A 182 21.70 11.72 -18.38
C PHE A 182 22.85 12.04 -19.34
N ARG A 183 23.78 11.07 -19.57
CA ARG A 183 25.00 11.32 -20.33
C ARG A 183 24.92 10.80 -21.76
N ASP A 184 25.50 11.55 -22.71
CA ASP A 184 25.63 11.14 -24.11
C ASP A 184 26.45 9.84 -24.30
N ASP A 185 27.35 9.51 -23.36
CA ASP A 185 28.20 8.31 -23.42
C ASP A 185 27.66 7.13 -22.61
N ALA A 186 26.38 7.15 -22.26
CA ALA A 186 25.67 6.08 -21.54
C ALA A 186 25.85 4.69 -22.17
N ASN A 187 25.98 4.63 -23.49
CA ASN A 187 26.23 3.41 -24.25
C ASN A 187 27.53 2.68 -23.89
N LYS A 188 28.47 3.32 -23.18
CA LYS A 188 29.70 2.69 -22.70
C LYS A 188 29.53 1.96 -21.37
N PHE A 189 28.48 2.28 -20.61
CA PHE A 189 28.30 1.79 -19.26
C PHE A 189 27.01 0.97 -19.08
N ILE A 190 25.84 1.55 -19.35
CA ILE A 190 24.51 0.97 -19.07
C ILE A 190 24.29 -0.39 -19.75
N PRO A 191 24.63 -0.62 -21.05
CA PRO A 191 24.34 -1.88 -21.73
C PRO A 191 24.97 -3.12 -21.11
N LYS A 192 25.98 -2.96 -20.25
CA LYS A 192 26.63 -4.09 -19.54
C LYS A 192 25.71 -4.74 -18.49
N TYR A 193 24.64 -4.03 -18.11
CA TYR A 193 23.70 -4.40 -17.04
C TYR A 193 22.28 -4.61 -17.54
N MET A 194 22.00 -4.30 -18.81
CA MET A 194 20.69 -4.50 -19.42
C MET A 194 20.40 -5.96 -19.70
N ASP A 195 19.12 -6.31 -19.60
CA ASP A 195 18.59 -7.60 -20.04
C ASP A 195 18.27 -7.59 -21.55
N ALA A 196 17.81 -8.73 -22.08
CA ALA A 196 17.30 -8.77 -23.44
C ALA A 196 16.04 -7.89 -23.55
N ALA A 197 15.98 -7.04 -24.59
CA ALA A 197 14.88 -6.10 -24.78
C ALA A 197 13.55 -6.85 -25.04
N THR A 198 12.74 -6.96 -24.00
CA THR A 198 11.40 -7.59 -24.00
C THR A 198 10.36 -6.71 -23.29
N GLY A 199 10.79 -5.60 -22.69
CA GLY A 199 9.94 -4.66 -21.95
C GLY A 199 9.04 -3.84 -22.87
N ASP A 200 8.08 -3.12 -22.23
CA ASP A 200 7.22 -2.19 -22.94
C ASP A 200 8.04 -1.00 -23.45
N THR A 201 8.01 -0.80 -24.76
CA THR A 201 8.72 0.31 -25.43
C THR A 201 7.80 1.49 -25.72
N SER A 202 6.57 1.49 -25.22
CA SER A 202 5.57 2.52 -25.50
C SER A 202 5.43 3.58 -24.39
N THR A 203 6.18 3.44 -23.27
CA THR A 203 6.01 4.33 -22.12
C THR A 203 7.34 4.78 -21.50
N LEU A 204 7.36 5.98 -20.94
CA LEU A 204 8.40 6.47 -20.02
C LEU A 204 7.93 6.46 -18.55
N ASN A 205 6.66 6.16 -18.30
CA ASN A 205 6.14 6.07 -16.92
C ASN A 205 6.83 4.97 -16.11
N TYR A 206 7.11 3.83 -16.74
CA TYR A 206 7.84 2.72 -16.14
C TYR A 206 8.91 2.19 -17.08
N VAL A 207 10.15 2.17 -16.62
CA VAL A 207 11.32 1.71 -17.36
C VAL A 207 12.14 0.78 -16.49
N ASP A 208 12.55 -0.37 -17.02
CA ASP A 208 13.40 -1.37 -16.37
C ASP A 208 14.57 -1.83 -17.25
N LEU A 209 15.35 -2.82 -16.78
CA LEU A 209 16.51 -3.36 -17.53
C LEU A 209 16.15 -4.05 -18.84
N SER A 210 14.88 -4.44 -19.03
CA SER A 210 14.38 -5.07 -20.28
C SER A 210 13.87 -4.05 -21.30
N CYS A 211 13.86 -2.76 -20.96
CA CYS A 211 13.55 -1.68 -21.87
C CYS A 211 14.73 -1.35 -22.80
N THR A 212 14.51 -0.49 -23.78
CA THR A 212 15.58 -0.04 -24.67
C THR A 212 16.54 0.94 -23.98
N LEU A 213 17.79 0.99 -24.40
CA LEU A 213 18.75 1.99 -23.92
C LEU A 213 18.21 3.42 -24.10
N ASN A 214 17.52 3.69 -25.21
CA ASN A 214 16.92 5.00 -25.46
C ASN A 214 15.92 5.40 -24.38
N GLN A 215 15.08 4.48 -23.90
CA GLN A 215 14.14 4.76 -22.80
C GLN A 215 14.87 4.92 -21.46
N ILE A 216 15.88 4.10 -21.18
CA ILE A 216 16.70 4.26 -19.97
C ILE A 216 17.39 5.62 -19.96
N THR A 217 17.79 6.15 -21.11
CA THR A 217 18.40 7.49 -21.28
C THR A 217 17.37 8.57 -21.69
N TRP A 218 16.10 8.42 -21.25
CA TRP A 218 15.03 9.42 -21.34
C TRP A 218 14.44 9.66 -22.74
N ALA A 219 14.80 8.90 -23.74
CA ALA A 219 14.34 9.07 -25.13
C ALA A 219 14.47 10.54 -25.59
N ASP A 220 13.41 11.11 -26.19
CA ASP A 220 13.39 12.50 -26.63
C ASP A 220 12.91 13.50 -25.57
N LEU A 221 12.68 13.06 -24.34
CA LEU A 221 12.25 13.94 -23.24
C LEU A 221 13.35 14.94 -22.83
N LYS A 222 14.62 14.50 -22.78
CA LYS A 222 15.80 15.31 -22.44
C LYS A 222 15.59 16.17 -21.17
N PRO A 223 15.32 15.55 -20.05
CA PRO A 223 15.03 16.29 -18.83
C PRO A 223 16.29 16.85 -18.17
N GLU A 224 16.11 17.90 -17.36
CA GLU A 224 17.13 18.44 -16.44
C GLU A 224 16.73 18.17 -15.00
N GLN A 225 17.65 17.68 -14.19
CA GLN A 225 17.37 17.45 -12.76
C GLN A 225 17.21 18.78 -12.03
N MET A 226 16.18 18.89 -11.21
CA MET A 226 15.89 20.04 -10.37
C MET A 226 16.06 19.69 -8.88
N GLY A 227 16.84 20.50 -8.16
CA GLY A 227 17.04 20.32 -6.71
C GLY A 227 17.97 19.17 -6.35
N GLU A 228 17.88 18.73 -5.09
CA GLU A 228 18.70 17.67 -4.56
C GLU A 228 18.10 16.29 -4.86
N LEU A 229 18.96 15.30 -4.97
CA LEU A 229 18.60 13.89 -5.10
C LEU A 229 18.50 13.29 -3.70
N GLU A 230 17.37 12.67 -3.39
CA GLU A 230 17.15 11.91 -2.17
C GLU A 230 17.53 10.44 -2.42
N ALA A 231 18.61 9.99 -1.80
CA ALA A 231 19.02 8.58 -1.82
C ALA A 231 18.67 7.91 -0.48
N SER A 232 18.22 6.66 -0.53
CA SER A 232 17.85 5.90 0.66
C SER A 232 18.07 4.41 0.45
N PHE A 233 18.68 3.74 1.45
CA PHE A 233 18.60 2.29 1.53
C PHE A 233 17.22 1.89 2.06
N LYS A 234 16.61 0.88 1.43
CA LYS A 234 15.34 0.28 1.87
C LYS A 234 15.55 -1.10 2.48
N GLU A 235 16.52 -1.85 2.00
CA GLU A 235 16.93 -3.16 2.53
C GLU A 235 18.46 -3.32 2.42
N ILE A 236 19.07 -3.90 3.44
CA ILE A 236 20.47 -4.32 3.47
C ILE A 236 20.51 -5.75 3.97
N ASN A 237 21.05 -6.68 3.19
CA ASN A 237 21.19 -8.08 3.60
C ASN A 237 22.35 -8.79 2.87
N ASP A 238 22.70 -9.99 3.32
CA ASP A 238 23.84 -10.77 2.78
C ASP A 238 23.72 -11.13 1.28
N SER A 239 22.56 -10.92 0.68
CA SER A 239 22.27 -11.34 -0.70
C SER A 239 22.16 -10.17 -1.67
N TYR A 240 21.74 -9.01 -1.20
CA TYR A 240 21.56 -7.79 -1.99
C TYR A 240 21.26 -6.59 -1.09
N ASP A 241 21.45 -5.40 -1.64
CA ASP A 241 20.97 -4.14 -1.10
C ASP A 241 19.90 -3.55 -2.02
N VAL A 242 18.92 -2.86 -1.41
CA VAL A 242 17.86 -2.11 -2.12
C VAL A 242 18.07 -0.63 -1.86
N ILE A 243 18.19 0.13 -2.94
CA ILE A 243 18.38 1.59 -2.92
C ILE A 243 17.27 2.23 -3.74
N THR A 244 16.74 3.33 -3.25
CA THR A 244 15.85 4.23 -4.02
C THR A 244 16.48 5.60 -4.15
N LEU A 245 16.30 6.21 -5.33
CA LEU A 245 16.66 7.59 -5.62
C LEU A 245 15.38 8.33 -5.99
N ARG A 246 15.06 9.42 -5.29
CA ARG A 246 13.90 10.28 -5.58
C ARG A 246 14.38 11.68 -5.93
N TYR A 247 13.81 12.25 -6.97
CA TYR A 247 14.16 13.59 -7.47
C TYR A 247 13.11 14.14 -8.42
N VAL A 248 13.23 15.42 -8.74
CA VAL A 248 12.37 16.08 -9.72
C VAL A 248 13.18 16.37 -10.97
N VAL A 249 12.57 16.20 -12.13
CA VAL A 249 13.13 16.66 -13.39
C VAL A 249 12.19 17.67 -14.07
N THR A 250 12.77 18.53 -14.88
CA THR A 250 12.06 19.52 -15.69
C THR A 250 12.38 19.34 -17.15
N THR A 251 11.42 19.70 -18.00
CA THR A 251 11.63 19.82 -19.43
C THR A 251 10.76 20.95 -20.02
N LYS A 252 11.00 21.35 -21.26
CA LYS A 252 10.17 22.34 -21.94
C LYS A 252 9.03 21.66 -22.69
N GLY A 253 7.79 22.05 -22.41
CA GLY A 253 6.60 21.65 -23.14
C GLY A 253 6.59 22.15 -24.59
N THR A 254 5.62 21.68 -25.37
CA THR A 254 5.48 22.07 -26.79
C THR A 254 5.13 23.55 -26.98
N GLY A 255 4.52 24.19 -25.97
CA GLY A 255 4.23 25.63 -25.91
C GLY A 255 5.35 26.45 -25.30
N GLY A 256 6.47 25.83 -24.86
CA GLY A 256 7.59 26.49 -24.20
C GLY A 256 7.46 26.65 -22.70
N GLU A 257 6.34 26.21 -22.11
CA GLU A 257 6.11 26.10 -20.66
C GLU A 257 7.09 25.12 -20.03
N THR A 258 7.30 25.24 -18.72
CA THR A 258 8.09 24.27 -17.97
C THR A 258 7.18 23.17 -17.45
N GLU A 259 7.53 21.94 -17.76
CA GLU A 259 6.88 20.73 -17.23
C GLU A 259 7.75 20.13 -16.14
N TYR A 260 7.11 19.60 -15.12
CA TYR A 260 7.75 19.01 -13.94
C TYR A 260 7.33 17.55 -13.79
N TYR A 261 8.27 16.72 -13.35
CA TYR A 261 8.05 15.28 -13.19
C TYR A 261 8.68 14.77 -11.90
N ASN A 262 7.92 14.05 -11.10
CA ASN A 262 8.46 13.23 -10.01
C ASN A 262 9.07 11.96 -10.58
N VAL A 263 10.28 11.65 -10.14
CA VAL A 263 11.02 10.46 -10.55
C VAL A 263 11.40 9.65 -9.32
N GLU A 264 11.20 8.34 -9.42
CA GLU A 264 11.75 7.39 -8.47
C GLU A 264 12.51 6.31 -9.23
N GLU A 265 13.78 6.09 -8.86
CA GLU A 265 14.59 4.97 -9.32
C GLU A 265 14.74 3.95 -8.20
N TYR A 266 14.61 2.69 -8.53
CA TYR A 266 14.79 1.56 -7.65
C TYR A 266 15.93 0.70 -8.16
N TYR A 267 16.85 0.35 -7.27
CA TYR A 267 17.99 -0.52 -7.54
C TYR A 267 18.00 -1.68 -6.57
N ARG A 268 18.15 -2.90 -7.08
CA ARG A 268 18.50 -4.08 -6.30
C ARG A 268 19.86 -4.56 -6.73
N LEU A 269 20.85 -4.36 -5.88
CA LEU A 269 22.26 -4.54 -6.22
C LEU A 269 22.89 -5.64 -5.37
N ARG A 270 23.90 -6.29 -5.92
CA ARG A 270 24.73 -7.24 -5.19
C ARG A 270 26.19 -7.00 -5.53
N MET A 271 26.98 -6.65 -4.52
CA MET A 271 28.43 -6.64 -4.63
C MET A 271 28.99 -8.05 -4.37
N THR A 272 29.99 -8.44 -5.10
CA THR A 272 30.82 -9.63 -4.86
C THR A 272 32.27 -9.17 -4.87
N GLU A 273 33.21 -10.01 -4.40
CA GLU A 273 34.65 -9.67 -4.35
C GLU A 273 35.21 -9.07 -5.64
N SER A 274 34.59 -9.32 -6.79
CA SER A 274 35.11 -8.92 -8.09
C SER A 274 34.16 -8.13 -8.98
N ARG A 275 32.87 -8.05 -8.65
CA ARG A 275 31.87 -7.49 -9.59
C ARG A 275 30.58 -7.03 -8.90
N MET A 276 30.06 -5.89 -9.35
CA MET A 276 28.71 -5.44 -9.09
C MET A 276 27.71 -6.14 -10.03
N TYR A 277 26.61 -6.65 -9.48
CA TYR A 277 25.46 -7.19 -10.20
C TYR A 277 24.26 -6.30 -9.99
N VAL A 278 23.65 -5.84 -11.07
CA VAL A 278 22.33 -5.22 -11.03
C VAL A 278 21.29 -6.33 -11.16
N LEU A 279 20.66 -6.65 -10.05
CA LEU A 279 19.62 -7.70 -9.99
C LEU A 279 18.28 -7.20 -10.48
N ASN A 280 18.01 -5.90 -10.27
CA ASN A 280 16.88 -5.19 -10.83
C ASN A 280 17.15 -3.67 -10.83
N PHE A 281 16.57 -3.00 -11.80
CA PHE A 281 16.46 -1.57 -11.91
C PHE A 281 15.06 -1.24 -12.39
N GLU A 282 14.41 -0.27 -11.75
CA GLU A 282 13.14 0.28 -12.19
C GLU A 282 13.18 1.80 -12.06
N ARG A 283 12.58 2.51 -12.99
CA ARG A 283 12.37 3.95 -12.89
C ARG A 283 10.92 4.26 -13.20
N THR A 284 10.26 4.99 -12.28
CA THR A 284 8.94 5.55 -12.52
C THR A 284 9.03 7.05 -12.75
N LEU A 285 8.22 7.55 -13.68
CA LEU A 285 8.15 8.95 -14.07
C LEU A 285 6.70 9.41 -14.09
N ASN A 286 6.36 10.41 -13.27
CA ASN A 286 4.99 10.91 -13.15
C ASN A 286 4.96 12.44 -13.30
N GLN A 287 4.17 12.92 -14.26
CA GLN A 287 4.04 14.34 -14.51
C GLN A 287 3.26 15.05 -13.41
N ILE A 288 3.82 16.14 -12.88
CA ILE A 288 3.13 17.03 -11.95
C ILE A 288 2.23 17.94 -12.77
N PHE A 289 0.92 17.88 -12.50
CA PHE A 289 -0.05 18.69 -13.22
C PHE A 289 0.05 20.18 -12.83
N ARG A 290 -0.06 21.06 -13.83
CA ARG A 290 -0.05 22.51 -13.64
C ARG A 290 -1.23 23.11 -14.39
N GLY A 291 -2.23 23.59 -13.66
CA GLY A 291 -3.43 24.19 -14.26
C GLY A 291 -3.18 25.47 -15.06
N GLU A 292 -2.01 26.09 -14.94
CA GLU A 292 -1.54 27.22 -15.73
C GLU A 292 -1.00 26.82 -17.10
N ASN A 293 -0.57 25.58 -17.28
CA ASN A 293 -0.11 25.05 -18.56
C ASN A 293 -1.30 24.72 -19.47
N ARG A 294 -1.02 24.60 -20.76
CA ARG A 294 -2.04 24.17 -21.72
C ARG A 294 -2.35 22.67 -21.51
N PHE A 295 -3.41 22.38 -20.75
CA PHE A 295 -3.81 21.01 -20.41
C PHE A 295 -5.05 20.51 -21.17
N ILE A 296 -5.79 21.37 -21.90
CA ILE A 296 -6.89 20.93 -22.78
C ILE A 296 -6.34 20.72 -24.17
N THR A 297 -6.49 19.51 -24.69
CA THR A 297 -6.17 19.11 -26.06
C THR A 297 -7.43 18.64 -26.78
N ASP A 298 -7.47 18.79 -28.11
CA ASP A 298 -8.60 18.44 -28.98
C ASP A 298 -9.98 18.95 -28.49
N ASN A 299 -9.97 20.02 -27.68
CA ASN A 299 -11.12 20.66 -27.04
C ASN A 299 -11.92 19.81 -26.06
N ASN A 300 -11.64 18.51 -25.92
CA ASN A 300 -12.40 17.60 -25.06
C ASN A 300 -11.51 16.65 -24.22
N GLN A 301 -10.22 16.89 -24.14
CA GLN A 301 -9.29 16.03 -23.41
C GLN A 301 -8.55 16.83 -22.35
N ILE A 302 -8.59 16.39 -21.10
CA ILE A 302 -7.73 16.90 -20.01
C ILE A 302 -6.45 16.07 -20.01
N GLN A 303 -5.36 16.67 -20.44
CA GLN A 303 -4.07 16.02 -20.57
C GLN A 303 -3.39 15.91 -19.19
N LEU A 304 -3.18 14.71 -18.71
CA LEU A 304 -2.49 14.42 -17.46
C LEU A 304 -1.00 14.11 -17.66
N GLY A 305 -0.62 13.78 -18.89
CA GLY A 305 0.77 13.53 -19.28
C GLY A 305 1.26 12.13 -18.96
N ILE A 306 2.57 12.01 -18.73
CA ILE A 306 3.22 10.73 -18.40
C ILE A 306 2.83 10.35 -16.96
N ARG A 307 2.16 9.21 -16.81
CA ARG A 307 1.76 8.62 -15.53
C ARG A 307 1.30 7.17 -15.74
N ASP A 308 0.96 6.47 -14.66
CA ASP A 308 0.25 5.17 -14.75
C ASP A 308 -1.22 5.36 -15.19
N LYS A 309 -1.88 4.25 -15.56
CA LYS A 309 -3.27 4.24 -16.05
C LYS A 309 -4.31 4.46 -14.96
N ASN A 310 -3.96 4.23 -13.69
CA ASN A 310 -4.91 4.28 -12.58
C ASN A 310 -5.10 5.73 -12.12
N ILE A 311 -6.18 6.35 -12.55
CA ILE A 311 -6.50 7.74 -12.26
C ILE A 311 -7.64 7.79 -11.26
N GLU A 312 -7.42 8.39 -10.10
CA GLU A 312 -8.52 8.72 -9.19
C GLU A 312 -9.24 9.93 -9.73
N TYR A 313 -10.49 9.77 -10.19
CA TYR A 313 -11.35 10.85 -10.66
C TYR A 313 -12.83 10.56 -10.39
N THR A 314 -13.61 11.62 -10.29
CA THR A 314 -15.07 11.57 -10.12
C THR A 314 -15.70 12.71 -10.92
N VAL A 315 -16.89 12.48 -11.44
CA VAL A 315 -17.61 13.44 -12.26
C VAL A 315 -19.00 13.75 -11.70
N SER A 316 -19.50 14.97 -11.93
CA SER A 316 -20.89 15.32 -11.59
C SER A 316 -21.92 14.55 -12.43
N GLU A 317 -23.19 14.61 -12.06
CA GLU A 317 -24.27 13.90 -12.77
C GLU A 317 -24.35 14.25 -14.26
N THR A 318 -24.08 15.52 -14.65
CA THR A 318 -24.06 15.92 -16.05
C THR A 318 -22.73 15.61 -16.75
N GLY A 319 -21.65 15.36 -15.99
CA GLY A 319 -20.29 15.22 -16.51
C GLY A 319 -19.63 16.56 -16.84
N ASP A 320 -20.16 17.67 -16.36
CA ASP A 320 -19.65 19.02 -16.61
C ASP A 320 -18.58 19.45 -15.60
N VAL A 321 -18.58 18.85 -14.42
CA VAL A 321 -17.58 19.06 -13.39
C VAL A 321 -16.79 17.75 -13.21
N ILE A 322 -15.47 17.86 -13.27
CA ILE A 322 -14.54 16.73 -13.19
C ILE A 322 -13.52 17.01 -12.10
N ALA A 323 -13.51 16.22 -11.03
CA ALA A 323 -12.47 16.23 -10.02
C ALA A 323 -11.51 15.07 -10.28
N PHE A 324 -10.21 15.32 -10.15
CA PHE A 324 -9.18 14.29 -10.35
C PHE A 324 -7.96 14.53 -9.46
N VAL A 325 -7.25 13.46 -9.15
CA VAL A 325 -6.02 13.48 -8.34
C VAL A 325 -4.80 13.23 -9.22
N GLN A 326 -3.80 14.09 -9.08
CA GLN A 326 -2.52 13.98 -9.75
C GLN A 326 -1.38 14.33 -8.81
N GLN A 327 -0.49 13.37 -8.53
CA GLN A 327 0.70 13.54 -7.67
C GLN A 327 0.39 14.17 -6.31
N GLY A 328 -0.61 13.62 -5.59
CA GLY A 328 -1.00 14.10 -4.27
C GLY A 328 -1.74 15.45 -4.24
N GLU A 329 -2.20 15.94 -5.37
CA GLU A 329 -2.99 17.15 -5.49
C GLU A 329 -4.40 16.86 -6.03
N LEU A 330 -5.41 17.53 -5.48
CA LEU A 330 -6.81 17.46 -5.96
C LEU A 330 -7.11 18.68 -6.83
N TRP A 331 -7.56 18.40 -8.03
CA TRP A 331 -7.96 19.40 -9.03
C TRP A 331 -9.43 19.24 -9.38
N CYS A 332 -10.10 20.36 -9.69
CA CYS A 332 -11.49 20.42 -10.16
C CYS A 332 -11.58 21.24 -11.44
N PHE A 333 -12.02 20.63 -12.51
CA PHE A 333 -12.30 21.31 -13.78
C PHE A 333 -13.81 21.48 -13.97
N ASP A 334 -14.27 22.71 -14.07
CA ASP A 334 -15.64 23.09 -14.39
C ASP A 334 -15.70 23.56 -15.85
N ARG A 335 -16.20 22.70 -16.70
CA ARG A 335 -16.27 22.90 -18.15
C ARG A 335 -17.19 24.07 -18.53
N VAL A 336 -18.31 24.22 -17.85
CA VAL A 336 -19.34 25.23 -18.18
C VAL A 336 -18.83 26.64 -17.86
N ASN A 337 -18.17 26.78 -16.71
CA ASN A 337 -17.63 28.07 -16.26
C ASN A 337 -16.20 28.31 -16.73
N ASN A 338 -15.60 27.39 -17.51
CA ASN A 338 -14.23 27.44 -17.99
C ASN A 338 -13.23 27.79 -16.88
N LYS A 339 -13.28 27.07 -15.77
CA LYS A 339 -12.36 27.26 -14.65
C LYS A 339 -11.73 25.92 -14.23
N ILE A 340 -10.46 25.99 -13.82
CA ILE A 340 -9.77 24.92 -13.12
C ILE A 340 -9.35 25.42 -11.75
N VAL A 341 -9.61 24.61 -10.74
CA VAL A 341 -9.31 24.94 -9.34
C VAL A 341 -8.33 23.92 -8.80
N GLN A 342 -7.22 24.37 -8.24
CA GLN A 342 -6.40 23.57 -7.34
C GLN A 342 -7.14 23.53 -6.00
N VAL A 343 -7.87 22.41 -5.76
CA VAL A 343 -8.71 22.27 -4.58
C VAL A 343 -7.85 21.98 -3.36
N PHE A 344 -6.92 21.03 -3.47
CA PHE A 344 -6.02 20.68 -2.36
C PHE A 344 -4.62 20.38 -2.88
N SER A 345 -3.60 20.90 -2.17
CA SER A 345 -2.20 20.63 -2.46
C SER A 345 -1.35 20.90 -1.22
N PHE A 346 -0.35 20.03 -0.97
CA PHE A 346 0.72 20.33 -0.03
C PHE A 346 1.88 21.12 -0.67
N LEU A 347 1.92 21.29 -1.98
CA LEU A 347 2.94 22.12 -2.63
C LEU A 347 2.74 23.58 -2.27
N GLY A 348 3.79 24.24 -1.77
CA GLY A 348 3.76 25.64 -1.38
C GLY A 348 3.89 26.62 -2.57
N ALA A 349 3.68 27.91 -2.27
CA ALA A 349 3.84 28.98 -3.26
C ALA A 349 5.30 29.15 -3.73
N GLU A 350 6.28 28.72 -2.94
CA GLU A 350 7.72 28.78 -3.27
C GLU A 350 8.16 27.68 -4.27
N GLY A 351 7.24 26.82 -4.67
CA GLY A 351 7.48 25.74 -5.61
C GLY A 351 7.77 24.40 -4.97
N ILE A 352 8.35 23.49 -5.76
CA ILE A 352 8.60 22.11 -5.35
C ILE A 352 9.87 22.06 -4.49
N ASN A 353 9.74 21.62 -3.24
CA ASN A 353 10.84 21.42 -2.31
C ASN A 353 10.68 20.08 -1.57
N ALA A 354 11.74 19.63 -0.87
CA ALA A 354 11.77 18.33 -0.24
C ALA A 354 10.70 18.12 0.85
N ARG A 355 10.27 19.18 1.56
CA ARG A 355 9.24 19.09 2.59
C ARG A 355 7.84 18.93 2.01
N ASP A 356 7.50 19.77 1.04
CA ASP A 356 6.15 19.87 0.49
C ASP A 356 5.85 18.73 -0.49
N ASN A 357 6.88 18.27 -1.23
CA ASN A 357 6.76 17.23 -2.26
C ASN A 357 7.03 15.79 -1.74
N TRP A 358 6.85 15.57 -0.45
CA TRP A 358 6.96 14.22 0.10
C TRP A 358 5.66 13.44 -0.08
N ASN A 359 5.68 12.39 -0.92
CA ASN A 359 4.50 11.66 -1.38
C ASN A 359 4.01 10.57 -0.38
N GLN A 360 3.95 10.89 0.91
CA GLN A 360 3.47 9.97 1.94
C GLN A 360 2.02 10.29 2.35
N HIS A 361 1.19 10.60 1.36
CA HIS A 361 -0.26 10.79 1.50
C HIS A 361 -0.98 10.46 0.20
N ASP A 362 -2.26 10.12 0.32
CA ASP A 362 -3.18 9.93 -0.79
C ASP A 362 -4.46 10.74 -0.58
N ILE A 363 -5.18 10.96 -1.68
CA ILE A 363 -6.49 11.64 -1.69
C ILE A 363 -7.52 10.71 -2.31
N LYS A 364 -8.67 10.53 -1.64
CA LYS A 364 -9.83 9.82 -2.15
C LYS A 364 -10.98 10.80 -2.36
N ILE A 365 -11.54 10.84 -3.57
CA ILE A 365 -12.71 11.67 -3.87
C ILE A 365 -13.95 10.89 -3.49
N ALA A 366 -14.75 11.41 -2.56
CA ALA A 366 -15.98 10.76 -2.12
C ALA A 366 -17.20 11.17 -2.96
N ARG A 367 -17.27 12.46 -3.34
CA ARG A 367 -18.42 13.00 -4.10
C ARG A 367 -18.07 14.30 -4.81
N VAL A 368 -18.69 14.54 -5.95
CA VAL A 368 -18.66 15.81 -6.69
C VAL A 368 -20.10 16.18 -7.07
N ASP A 369 -20.50 17.45 -6.88
CA ASP A 369 -21.80 17.95 -7.29
C ASP A 369 -21.75 18.89 -8.51
N GLU A 370 -22.92 19.31 -8.98
CA GLU A 370 -23.03 20.20 -10.15
C GLU A 370 -22.56 21.63 -9.89
N ALA A 371 -22.47 22.06 -8.64
CA ALA A 371 -21.92 23.36 -8.25
C ALA A 371 -20.39 23.35 -8.18
N GLY A 372 -19.78 22.17 -8.30
CA GLY A 372 -18.34 21.94 -8.17
C GLY A 372 -17.89 21.75 -6.72
N SER A 373 -18.82 21.50 -5.79
CA SER A 373 -18.46 21.15 -4.42
C SER A 373 -18.01 19.69 -4.35
N ILE A 374 -17.02 19.42 -3.50
CA ILE A 374 -16.34 18.12 -3.42
C ILE A 374 -16.21 17.71 -1.96
N ASP A 375 -16.68 16.50 -1.63
CA ASP A 375 -16.31 15.84 -0.40
C ASP A 375 -15.14 14.88 -0.69
N PHE A 376 -14.05 15.00 0.07
CA PHE A 376 -12.85 14.20 -0.16
C PHE A 376 -12.12 13.88 1.15
N VAL A 377 -11.27 12.86 1.09
CA VAL A 377 -10.48 12.38 2.22
C VAL A 377 -9.00 12.47 1.86
N VAL A 378 -8.21 13.09 2.73
CA VAL A 378 -6.75 13.06 2.67
C VAL A 378 -6.24 12.18 3.79
N TYR A 379 -5.44 11.18 3.50
CA TYR A 379 -4.89 10.28 4.52
C TYR A 379 -3.41 10.02 4.30
N GLY A 380 -2.70 9.94 5.40
CA GLY A 380 -1.24 9.79 5.40
C GLY A 380 -0.55 10.84 6.26
N TYR A 381 0.69 11.14 5.91
CA TYR A 381 1.49 12.17 6.55
C TYR A 381 1.10 13.56 6.05
N MET A 382 0.86 14.46 6.98
CA MET A 382 0.49 15.85 6.67
C MET A 382 1.75 16.69 6.51
N ASN A 383 2.11 17.03 5.25
CA ASN A 383 3.37 17.73 4.94
C ASN A 383 3.39 19.17 5.45
N ARG A 384 2.22 19.78 5.61
CA ARG A 384 2.04 21.17 6.06
C ARG A 384 0.62 21.40 6.59
N GLY A 385 0.32 22.61 7.04
CA GLY A 385 -0.99 22.98 7.55
C GLY A 385 -1.09 22.85 9.07
N ASP A 386 -2.31 22.65 9.57
CA ASP A 386 -2.55 22.59 11.02
C ASP A 386 -2.08 21.28 11.65
N HIS A 387 -2.02 20.22 10.85
CA HIS A 387 -1.58 18.87 11.25
C HIS A 387 -0.16 18.53 10.76
N GLU A 388 0.67 19.54 10.43
CA GLU A 388 2.03 19.28 9.95
C GLU A 388 2.80 18.33 10.88
N GLY A 389 3.36 17.25 10.31
CA GLY A 389 4.13 16.25 11.05
C GLY A 389 3.30 15.21 11.80
N GLU A 390 1.98 15.19 11.58
CA GLU A 390 1.09 14.11 12.04
C GLU A 390 0.77 13.16 10.90
N VAL A 391 0.44 11.92 11.24
CA VAL A 391 -0.19 10.96 10.33
C VAL A 391 -1.65 10.84 10.73
N GLY A 392 -2.54 10.82 9.77
CA GLY A 392 -3.96 10.68 10.05
C GLY A 392 -4.83 10.66 8.81
N THR A 393 -6.13 10.76 9.03
CA THR A 393 -7.17 10.80 8.01
C THR A 393 -8.02 12.03 8.22
N ALA A 394 -7.99 12.97 7.28
CA ALA A 394 -8.78 14.19 7.30
C ALA A 394 -9.91 14.09 6.28
N VAL A 395 -11.14 14.40 6.69
CA VAL A 395 -12.28 14.55 5.79
C VAL A 395 -12.50 16.02 5.56
N TYR A 396 -12.59 16.42 4.30
CA TYR A 396 -12.75 17.80 3.87
C TYR A 396 -14.00 17.97 3.03
N HIS A 397 -14.62 19.12 3.17
CA HIS A 397 -15.62 19.67 2.25
C HIS A 397 -15.04 20.87 1.50
N TYR A 398 -15.08 20.84 0.18
CA TYR A 398 -14.78 21.98 -0.68
C TYR A 398 -16.06 22.58 -1.25
N ASP A 399 -16.32 23.86 -0.98
CA ASP A 399 -17.45 24.63 -1.56
C ASP A 399 -17.03 25.21 -2.92
N GLY A 400 -17.66 24.71 -4.00
CA GLY A 400 -17.37 25.11 -5.37
C GLY A 400 -17.82 26.52 -5.75
N LEU A 401 -18.68 27.18 -4.93
CA LEU A 401 -19.17 28.52 -5.19
C LEU A 401 -18.25 29.60 -4.63
N VAL A 402 -17.73 29.39 -3.42
CA VAL A 402 -16.85 30.35 -2.74
C VAL A 402 -15.37 29.94 -2.74
N HIS A 403 -15.07 28.77 -3.24
CA HIS A 403 -13.72 28.20 -3.36
C HIS A 403 -12.98 28.07 -2.03
N THR A 404 -13.69 27.57 -1.01
CA THR A 404 -13.13 27.35 0.32
C THR A 404 -13.15 25.86 0.69
N ILE A 405 -12.12 25.43 1.44
CA ILE A 405 -12.04 24.10 2.03
C ILE A 405 -12.30 24.20 3.53
N GLU A 406 -13.20 23.41 4.05
CA GLU A 406 -13.41 23.20 5.47
C GLU A 406 -12.99 21.78 5.86
N GLU A 407 -12.18 21.64 6.88
CA GLU A 407 -11.91 20.36 7.52
C GLU A 407 -13.10 20.01 8.41
N GLU A 408 -13.72 18.86 8.17
CA GLU A 408 -14.86 18.39 8.97
C GLU A 408 -14.39 17.60 10.19
N ILE A 409 -13.48 16.64 9.97
CA ILE A 409 -12.87 15.81 11.01
C ILE A 409 -11.42 15.48 10.67
N PHE A 410 -10.60 15.26 11.72
CA PHE A 410 -9.28 14.66 11.64
C PHE A 410 -9.19 13.45 12.58
N ILE A 411 -8.73 12.31 12.07
CA ILE A 411 -8.51 11.07 12.83
C ILE A 411 -7.01 10.83 12.89
N PRO A 412 -6.32 11.16 14.01
CA PRO A 412 -4.89 10.94 14.14
C PRO A 412 -4.56 9.45 14.19
N SER A 413 -3.39 9.10 13.66
CA SER A 413 -2.85 7.74 13.62
C SER A 413 -1.40 7.72 14.11
N ASP A 414 -1.00 6.62 14.75
CA ASP A 414 0.37 6.37 15.22
C ASP A 414 1.14 5.35 14.36
N VAL A 415 0.57 4.97 13.20
CA VAL A 415 1.23 4.08 12.23
C VAL A 415 1.77 4.87 11.03
N SER A 416 2.73 4.31 10.31
CA SER A 416 3.23 4.95 9.08
C SER A 416 2.13 5.09 8.02
N TYR A 417 2.30 6.03 7.09
CA TYR A 417 1.41 6.18 5.93
C TYR A 417 1.19 4.86 5.19
N GLU A 418 2.24 4.08 4.96
CA GLU A 418 2.15 2.81 4.23
C GLU A 418 1.22 1.80 4.91
N ILE A 419 1.30 1.70 6.23
CA ILE A 419 0.40 0.84 7.01
C ILE A 419 -1.02 1.42 7.01
N LEU A 420 -1.16 2.73 7.20
CA LEU A 420 -2.47 3.40 7.16
C LEU A 420 -3.13 3.20 5.80
N LYS A 421 -2.41 3.38 4.70
CA LYS A 421 -2.87 3.16 3.33
C LYS A 421 -3.38 1.73 3.13
N ALA A 422 -2.62 0.73 3.58
CA ALA A 422 -3.00 -0.67 3.50
C ALA A 422 -4.30 -0.98 4.29
N GLN A 423 -4.50 -0.32 5.42
CA GLN A 423 -5.70 -0.47 6.25
C GLN A 423 -6.91 0.28 5.68
N MET A 424 -6.70 1.52 5.22
CA MET A 424 -7.78 2.43 4.80
C MET A 424 -8.27 2.16 3.37
N GLY A 425 -7.46 1.56 2.51
CA GLY A 425 -7.79 1.34 1.10
C GLY A 425 -8.98 0.40 0.86
N GLN A 426 -9.46 -0.31 1.89
CA GLN A 426 -10.52 -1.29 1.76
C GLN A 426 -11.93 -0.66 1.74
N LEU A 427 -12.16 0.41 2.51
CA LEU A 427 -13.41 1.18 2.49
C LEU A 427 -13.20 2.58 3.03
N MET A 428 -13.50 3.57 2.20
CA MET A 428 -13.68 4.97 2.58
C MET A 428 -14.85 5.57 1.81
N TYR A 429 -15.91 5.97 2.50
CA TYR A 429 -17.10 6.51 1.89
C TYR A 429 -17.74 7.59 2.76
N VAL A 430 -18.06 8.75 2.18
CA VAL A 430 -18.81 9.81 2.83
C VAL A 430 -20.18 9.92 2.17
N ASN A 431 -21.25 9.78 2.93
CA ASN A 431 -22.60 9.90 2.37
C ASN A 431 -23.11 11.36 2.38
N GLU A 432 -24.23 11.61 1.71
CA GLU A 432 -24.85 12.94 1.60
C GLU A 432 -25.30 13.55 2.96
N LYS A 433 -25.33 12.76 4.01
CA LYS A 433 -25.70 13.19 5.38
C LYS A 433 -24.50 13.51 6.26
N GLY A 434 -23.29 13.55 5.70
CA GLY A 434 -22.07 13.76 6.46
C GLY A 434 -21.71 12.58 7.36
N THR A 435 -22.02 11.34 6.95
CA THR A 435 -21.55 10.15 7.66
C THR A 435 -20.36 9.56 6.91
N PHE A 436 -19.22 9.50 7.58
CA PHE A 436 -18.01 8.86 7.08
C PHE A 436 -17.93 7.41 7.53
N TYR A 437 -17.83 6.50 6.58
CA TYR A 437 -17.64 5.07 6.80
C TYR A 437 -16.22 4.68 6.45
N LEU A 438 -15.57 3.94 7.35
CA LEU A 438 -14.22 3.41 7.11
C LEU A 438 -14.04 2.05 7.78
N ILE A 439 -13.20 1.21 7.16
CA ILE A 439 -12.66 0.01 7.80
C ILE A 439 -11.29 0.36 8.37
N MET A 440 -11.12 0.14 9.65
CA MET A 440 -9.84 0.26 10.33
C MET A 440 -9.78 -0.76 11.46
N ASP A 441 -8.63 -1.41 11.62
CA ASP A 441 -8.39 -2.39 12.68
C ASP A 441 -9.50 -3.46 12.77
N GLN A 442 -9.88 -4.04 11.61
CA GLN A 442 -10.92 -5.06 11.46
C GLN A 442 -12.31 -4.65 12.00
N LYS A 443 -12.62 -3.38 11.97
CA LYS A 443 -13.92 -2.84 12.36
C LYS A 443 -14.43 -1.90 11.30
N LEU A 444 -15.73 -2.00 11.04
CA LEU A 444 -16.43 -0.98 10.27
C LEU A 444 -16.88 0.12 11.22
N TYR A 445 -16.37 1.31 11.01
CA TYR A 445 -16.79 2.52 11.72
C TYR A 445 -17.76 3.35 10.90
N SER A 446 -18.68 4.00 11.59
CA SER A 446 -19.51 5.07 11.11
C SER A 446 -19.24 6.31 11.96
N ILE A 447 -18.87 7.43 11.35
CA ILE A 447 -18.55 8.67 12.04
C ILE A 447 -19.46 9.77 11.51
N ASP A 448 -20.29 10.34 12.40
CA ASP A 448 -21.06 11.55 12.11
C ASP A 448 -20.08 12.73 12.13
N THR A 449 -19.86 13.39 10.98
CA THR A 449 -18.84 14.45 10.86
C THR A 449 -19.23 15.70 11.62
N ASP A 450 -20.52 16.02 11.72
CA ASP A 450 -21.02 17.17 12.50
C ASP A 450 -20.82 16.97 14.01
N LYS A 451 -21.26 15.78 14.52
CA LYS A 451 -21.17 15.46 15.94
C LYS A 451 -19.79 14.93 16.36
N ARG A 452 -18.98 14.50 15.39
CA ARG A 452 -17.64 13.92 15.59
C ARG A 452 -17.64 12.71 16.52
N THR A 453 -18.64 11.86 16.34
CA THR A 453 -18.87 10.69 17.18
C THR A 453 -18.67 9.41 16.37
N PRO A 454 -17.65 8.60 16.68
CA PRO A 454 -17.46 7.30 16.03
C PRO A 454 -18.36 6.25 16.66
N GLU A 455 -18.95 5.42 15.82
CA GLU A 455 -19.70 4.23 16.19
C GLU A 455 -19.14 3.00 15.46
N VAL A 456 -18.98 1.89 16.15
CA VAL A 456 -18.58 0.62 15.56
C VAL A 456 -19.80 -0.15 15.11
N LEU A 457 -19.98 -0.30 13.81
CA LEU A 457 -21.12 -1.03 13.22
C LEU A 457 -20.87 -2.53 13.16
N VAL A 458 -19.65 -2.95 12.76
CA VAL A 458 -19.25 -4.37 12.67
C VAL A 458 -17.88 -4.54 13.31
N LYS A 459 -17.69 -5.63 14.06
CA LYS A 459 -16.44 -5.98 14.76
C LYS A 459 -15.84 -7.25 14.18
N ASP A 460 -14.56 -7.43 14.44
CA ASP A 460 -13.82 -8.66 14.13
C ASP A 460 -13.94 -9.06 12.64
N LEU A 461 -13.87 -8.07 11.73
CA LEU A 461 -13.98 -8.25 10.29
C LEU A 461 -12.72 -8.93 9.73
N LYS A 462 -12.81 -10.22 9.41
CA LYS A 462 -11.77 -10.91 8.63
C LYS A 462 -11.97 -10.61 7.15
N GLU A 463 -10.88 -10.55 6.38
CA GLU A 463 -10.92 -10.27 4.93
C GLU A 463 -11.79 -11.28 4.15
N SER A 464 -11.78 -12.54 4.58
CA SER A 464 -12.62 -13.60 4.00
C SER A 464 -14.13 -13.41 4.23
N CYS A 465 -14.51 -12.59 5.24
CA CYS A 465 -15.89 -12.42 5.68
C CYS A 465 -16.62 -11.25 5.05
N TYR A 466 -15.94 -10.36 4.33
CA TYR A 466 -16.57 -9.18 3.73
C TYR A 466 -16.09 -8.87 2.32
N LYS A 467 -16.88 -8.08 1.61
CA LYS A 467 -16.55 -7.49 0.30
C LYS A 467 -17.11 -6.07 0.22
N VAL A 468 -16.39 -5.21 -0.51
CA VAL A 468 -16.75 -3.81 -0.76
C VAL A 468 -16.91 -3.63 -2.27
N SER A 469 -17.88 -2.82 -2.69
CA SER A 469 -18.04 -2.45 -4.11
C SER A 469 -16.95 -1.45 -4.54
N GLU A 470 -16.71 -1.33 -5.84
CA GLU A 470 -15.68 -0.45 -6.40
C GLU A 470 -15.94 1.03 -6.04
N SER A 471 -17.20 1.46 -6.10
CA SER A 471 -17.59 2.82 -5.66
C SER A 471 -17.52 3.05 -4.15
N ASN A 472 -17.24 2.03 -3.36
CA ASN A 472 -17.37 2.01 -1.89
C ASN A 472 -18.81 2.26 -1.36
N GLN A 473 -19.83 2.24 -2.22
CA GLN A 473 -21.22 2.47 -1.81
C GLN A 473 -21.86 1.26 -1.13
N TYR A 474 -21.43 0.04 -1.48
CA TYR A 474 -22.01 -1.19 -0.93
C TYR A 474 -20.96 -1.98 -0.14
N PHE A 475 -21.41 -2.49 0.99
CA PHE A 475 -20.63 -3.33 1.89
C PHE A 475 -21.39 -4.61 2.22
N ALA A 476 -20.82 -5.77 1.92
CA ALA A 476 -21.41 -7.07 2.19
C ALA A 476 -20.55 -7.86 3.17
N TRP A 477 -21.17 -8.48 4.21
CA TRP A 477 -20.40 -9.26 5.19
C TRP A 477 -21.20 -10.46 5.74
N VAL A 478 -20.47 -11.37 6.35
CA VAL A 478 -20.96 -12.43 7.23
C VAL A 478 -20.31 -12.29 8.61
N ASP A 479 -20.98 -12.76 9.67
CA ASP A 479 -20.39 -12.78 11.01
C ASP A 479 -19.10 -13.62 11.03
N SER A 480 -18.03 -13.12 11.61
CA SER A 480 -16.70 -13.77 11.58
C SER A 480 -16.63 -15.10 12.33
N ASP A 481 -17.47 -15.29 13.36
CA ASP A 481 -17.65 -16.56 14.05
C ASP A 481 -18.35 -17.63 13.20
N LYS A 482 -18.94 -17.21 12.08
CA LYS A 482 -19.62 -18.04 11.08
C LYS A 482 -18.90 -18.09 9.74
N GLU A 483 -17.64 -17.76 9.70
CA GLU A 483 -16.82 -17.88 8.50
C GLU A 483 -17.02 -19.24 7.82
N TYR A 484 -17.32 -19.27 6.51
CA TYR A 484 -17.69 -20.48 5.75
C TYR A 484 -18.92 -21.29 6.27
N LYS A 485 -19.62 -20.83 7.32
CA LYS A 485 -20.77 -21.49 7.91
C LYS A 485 -21.98 -20.59 8.09
N SER A 486 -22.00 -19.46 7.39
CA SER A 486 -23.10 -18.49 7.52
C SER A 486 -24.36 -18.89 6.75
N ASP A 487 -25.50 -18.70 7.40
CA ASP A 487 -26.84 -18.81 6.80
C ASP A 487 -27.35 -17.44 6.30
N VAL A 488 -26.64 -16.33 6.59
CA VAL A 488 -27.05 -14.96 6.25
C VAL A 488 -25.84 -14.18 5.74
N ILE A 489 -26.01 -13.43 4.67
CA ILE A 489 -25.12 -12.33 4.27
C ILE A 489 -25.86 -11.02 4.50
N HIS A 490 -25.22 -10.08 5.16
CA HIS A 490 -25.67 -8.72 5.32
C HIS A 490 -25.14 -7.87 4.17
N LEU A 491 -26.01 -7.14 3.49
CA LEU A 491 -25.65 -6.21 2.42
C LEU A 491 -26.11 -4.81 2.81
N MET A 492 -25.16 -3.90 3.03
CA MET A 492 -25.42 -2.51 3.44
C MET A 492 -25.21 -1.56 2.27
N ASN A 493 -26.19 -0.69 2.03
CA ASN A 493 -26.02 0.48 1.18
C ASN A 493 -25.60 1.65 2.08
N LEU A 494 -24.35 2.11 1.95
CA LEU A 494 -23.76 3.16 2.78
C LEU A 494 -24.34 4.56 2.48
N LYS A 495 -24.92 4.78 1.29
CA LYS A 495 -25.56 6.04 0.92
C LYS A 495 -26.75 6.38 1.83
N ASN A 496 -27.53 5.37 2.20
CA ASN A 496 -28.74 5.55 3.02
C ASN A 496 -28.73 4.76 4.33
N ALA A 497 -27.64 4.01 4.60
CA ALA A 497 -27.46 3.14 5.77
C ALA A 497 -28.46 1.96 5.87
N SER A 498 -29.10 1.57 4.76
CA SER A 498 -30.02 0.43 4.77
C SER A 498 -29.26 -0.88 4.70
N VAL A 499 -29.74 -1.90 5.43
CA VAL A 499 -29.16 -3.25 5.42
C VAL A 499 -30.21 -4.24 4.91
N TYR A 500 -29.81 -5.08 3.98
CA TYR A 500 -30.62 -6.16 3.42
C TYR A 500 -30.01 -7.53 3.74
N ASP A 501 -30.79 -8.42 4.34
CA ASP A 501 -30.36 -9.76 4.73
C ASP A 501 -30.65 -10.79 3.64
N ILE A 502 -29.60 -11.36 3.06
CA ILE A 502 -29.69 -12.46 2.10
C ILE A 502 -29.63 -13.76 2.88
N LYS A 503 -30.69 -14.56 2.83
CA LYS A 503 -30.81 -15.83 3.57
C LYS A 503 -30.50 -17.04 2.70
N ALA A 504 -29.68 -17.93 3.22
CA ALA A 504 -29.34 -19.21 2.58
C ALA A 504 -30.59 -20.09 2.41
N LYS A 505 -30.63 -20.86 1.33
CA LYS A 505 -31.61 -21.95 1.18
C LYS A 505 -31.33 -23.05 2.21
N LYS A 506 -32.39 -23.75 2.67
CA LYS A 506 -32.29 -24.85 3.64
C LYS A 506 -31.20 -25.87 3.23
N GLY A 507 -30.27 -26.14 4.12
CA GLY A 507 -29.17 -27.07 3.91
C GLY A 507 -27.97 -26.52 3.14
N ALA A 508 -27.89 -25.18 2.96
CA ALA A 508 -26.73 -24.50 2.36
C ALA A 508 -26.13 -23.48 3.33
N TYR A 509 -24.84 -23.18 3.12
CA TYR A 509 -24.16 -21.97 3.60
C TYR A 509 -23.91 -21.05 2.43
N ILE A 510 -23.78 -19.74 2.71
CA ILE A 510 -23.50 -18.68 1.72
C ILE A 510 -22.29 -17.85 2.11
N LEU A 511 -21.58 -17.32 1.10
CA LEU A 511 -20.36 -16.54 1.27
C LEU A 511 -20.36 -15.36 0.30
N PRO A 512 -20.02 -14.13 0.73
CA PRO A 512 -19.82 -13.00 -0.17
C PRO A 512 -18.54 -13.23 -1.01
N LEU A 513 -18.60 -12.95 -2.31
CA LEU A 513 -17.50 -13.21 -3.22
C LEU A 513 -16.92 -11.94 -3.84
N GLY A 514 -17.73 -10.89 -4.01
CA GLY A 514 -17.31 -9.63 -4.63
C GLY A 514 -18.49 -8.87 -5.23
N PHE A 515 -18.14 -7.91 -6.06
CA PHE A 515 -19.07 -7.12 -6.86
C PHE A 515 -18.58 -7.09 -8.31
N ILE A 516 -19.48 -6.88 -9.25
CA ILE A 516 -19.20 -6.59 -10.63
C ILE A 516 -20.14 -5.49 -11.09
N ASP A 517 -19.61 -4.35 -11.51
CA ASP A 517 -20.40 -3.19 -11.91
C ASP A 517 -21.50 -2.83 -10.87
N GLU A 518 -21.06 -2.76 -9.60
CA GLU A 518 -21.90 -2.58 -8.39
C GLU A 518 -22.85 -3.74 -8.05
N ASP A 519 -23.10 -4.72 -8.93
CA ASP A 519 -23.93 -5.88 -8.64
C ASP A 519 -23.25 -6.87 -7.71
N PHE A 520 -23.95 -7.34 -6.68
CA PHE A 520 -23.39 -8.19 -5.64
C PHE A 520 -23.29 -9.66 -6.05
N ILE A 521 -22.11 -10.26 -5.81
CA ILE A 521 -21.82 -11.66 -6.13
C ILE A 521 -21.67 -12.47 -4.86
N TYR A 522 -22.44 -13.56 -4.73
CA TYR A 522 -22.28 -14.52 -3.63
C TYR A 522 -22.36 -15.97 -4.09
N GLY A 523 -21.70 -16.84 -3.32
CA GLY A 523 -21.68 -18.27 -3.55
C GLY A 523 -22.49 -19.04 -2.53
N ALA A 524 -23.01 -20.23 -2.91
CA ALA A 524 -23.68 -21.14 -2.01
C ALA A 524 -23.11 -22.55 -2.07
N ALA A 525 -22.76 -23.14 -0.92
CA ALA A 525 -22.29 -24.51 -0.75
C ALA A 525 -23.28 -25.33 0.09
N LYS A 526 -23.35 -26.66 -0.17
CA LYS A 526 -24.09 -27.55 0.72
C LYS A 526 -23.38 -27.73 2.04
N LYS A 527 -24.08 -27.70 3.16
CA LYS A 527 -23.53 -27.83 4.51
C LYS A 527 -22.68 -29.11 4.69
N ASP A 528 -23.13 -30.23 4.11
CA ASP A 528 -22.43 -31.52 4.15
C ASP A 528 -21.18 -31.62 3.25
N LYS A 529 -20.90 -30.58 2.44
CA LYS A 529 -19.75 -30.53 1.52
C LYS A 529 -18.65 -29.57 1.98
N VAL A 530 -19.00 -28.61 2.83
CA VAL A 530 -18.00 -27.74 3.47
C VAL A 530 -17.19 -28.61 4.44
N MET A 531 -15.89 -28.61 4.27
CA MET A 531 -14.98 -29.48 5.05
C MET A 531 -13.70 -28.77 5.39
N VAL A 532 -13.13 -29.15 6.54
CA VAL A 532 -11.76 -28.77 6.87
C VAL A 532 -10.84 -29.79 6.18
N ALA A 533 -9.91 -29.30 5.37
CA ALA A 533 -8.88 -30.13 4.74
C ALA A 533 -7.89 -30.66 5.81
N ALA A 534 -7.07 -31.66 5.45
CA ALA A 534 -6.02 -32.20 6.32
C ALA A 534 -5.03 -31.10 6.79
N ALA A 535 -4.91 -30.06 6.00
CA ALA A 535 -4.13 -28.86 6.27
C ALA A 535 -4.72 -27.93 7.35
N GLY A 536 -6.00 -28.06 7.67
CA GLY A 536 -6.71 -27.17 8.61
C GLY A 536 -7.49 -26.04 7.93
N ASN A 537 -7.24 -25.74 6.64
CA ASN A 537 -8.01 -24.76 5.88
C ASN A 537 -9.41 -25.27 5.51
N THR A 538 -10.38 -24.39 5.46
CA THR A 538 -11.75 -24.72 5.10
C THR A 538 -11.94 -24.66 3.59
N VAL A 539 -12.39 -25.76 3.01
CA VAL A 539 -12.80 -25.82 1.59
C VAL A 539 -14.30 -25.57 1.50
N PHE A 540 -14.68 -24.55 0.74
CA PHE A 540 -16.07 -24.14 0.50
C PHE A 540 -16.49 -24.43 -0.95
N PRO A 541 -16.86 -25.67 -1.30
CA PRO A 541 -17.16 -26.09 -2.66
C PRO A 541 -18.54 -25.61 -3.09
N MET A 542 -18.59 -24.44 -3.73
CA MET A 542 -19.84 -23.79 -4.11
C MET A 542 -20.56 -24.55 -5.23
N LYS A 543 -21.84 -24.76 -5.02
CA LYS A 543 -22.75 -25.39 -5.98
C LYS A 543 -23.23 -24.43 -7.06
N ASN A 544 -23.35 -23.15 -6.69
CA ASN A 544 -23.78 -22.07 -7.57
C ASN A 544 -23.19 -20.75 -7.11
N LEU A 545 -23.07 -19.85 -8.08
CA LEU A 545 -22.79 -18.45 -7.92
C LEU A 545 -24.04 -17.65 -8.30
N THR A 546 -24.36 -16.61 -7.57
CA THR A 546 -25.53 -15.75 -7.84
C THR A 546 -25.05 -14.30 -7.94
N ILE A 547 -25.50 -13.59 -8.96
CA ILE A 547 -25.34 -12.16 -9.16
C ILE A 547 -26.67 -11.50 -8.86
N MET A 548 -26.68 -10.50 -7.98
CA MET A 548 -27.86 -9.82 -7.48
C MET A 548 -27.73 -8.32 -7.73
N ASP A 549 -28.79 -7.74 -8.28
CA ASP A 549 -28.94 -6.30 -8.46
C ASP A 549 -28.96 -5.58 -7.11
N THR A 550 -28.13 -4.56 -6.97
CA THR A 550 -28.05 -3.70 -5.78
C THR A 550 -28.70 -2.33 -5.99
N SER A 551 -29.22 -2.03 -7.17
CA SER A 551 -29.89 -0.77 -7.47
C SER A 551 -31.03 -0.49 -6.48
N GLU A 552 -31.35 0.77 -6.26
CA GLU A 552 -32.32 1.21 -5.26
C GLU A 552 -33.64 0.44 -5.35
N ASN A 553 -34.03 -0.22 -4.24
CA ASN A 553 -35.23 -1.04 -4.07
C ASN A 553 -35.34 -2.31 -4.93
N SER A 554 -34.30 -2.71 -5.64
CA SER A 554 -34.31 -4.01 -6.34
C SER A 554 -33.69 -5.10 -5.48
N HIS A 555 -33.02 -5.89 -5.40
CA HIS A 555 -32.48 -7.12 -4.83
C HIS A 555 -32.89 -8.33 -5.66
N SER A 556 -33.16 -8.08 -6.96
CA SER A 556 -33.52 -9.13 -7.89
C SER A 556 -32.29 -9.96 -8.28
N ILE A 557 -32.50 -11.24 -8.52
CA ILE A 557 -31.44 -12.10 -9.01
C ILE A 557 -31.28 -11.89 -10.51
N LEU A 558 -30.15 -11.33 -10.94
CA LEU A 558 -29.82 -11.11 -12.34
C LEU A 558 -29.38 -12.41 -13.01
N LYS A 559 -28.51 -13.17 -12.32
CA LYS A 559 -27.97 -14.42 -12.87
C LYS A 559 -27.66 -15.44 -11.78
N THR A 560 -27.89 -16.69 -12.06
CA THR A 560 -27.39 -17.83 -11.25
C THR A 560 -26.60 -18.75 -12.15
N TYR A 561 -25.29 -18.87 -11.89
CA TYR A 561 -24.41 -19.80 -12.58
C TYR A 561 -24.29 -21.11 -11.79
N LYS A 562 -24.31 -22.23 -12.51
CA LYS A 562 -24.06 -23.58 -11.95
C LYS A 562 -23.02 -24.27 -12.83
N PRO A 563 -21.93 -24.75 -12.25
CA PRO A 563 -20.90 -25.45 -13.02
C PRO A 563 -21.48 -26.74 -13.62
N SER A 564 -21.12 -27.05 -14.85
CA SER A 564 -21.49 -28.32 -15.53
C SER A 564 -20.74 -29.52 -14.94
N ARG A 565 -19.58 -29.26 -14.32
CA ARG A 565 -18.70 -30.25 -13.70
C ARG A 565 -18.05 -29.69 -12.44
N GLY A 566 -17.88 -30.54 -11.42
CA GLY A 566 -17.20 -30.12 -10.17
C GLY A 566 -18.01 -29.14 -9.33
N SER A 567 -17.31 -28.29 -8.64
CA SER A 567 -17.84 -27.19 -7.80
C SER A 567 -17.00 -25.93 -8.07
N ILE A 568 -17.51 -24.77 -7.72
CA ILE A 568 -16.76 -23.52 -7.74
C ILE A 568 -15.89 -23.48 -6.48
N GLY A 569 -14.58 -23.27 -6.63
CA GLY A 569 -13.64 -23.10 -5.52
C GLY A 569 -13.48 -21.63 -5.12
N SER A 570 -13.24 -20.76 -6.11
CA SER A 570 -13.08 -19.32 -5.94
C SER A 570 -13.47 -18.59 -7.21
N ILE A 571 -13.50 -17.27 -7.15
CA ILE A 571 -13.65 -16.39 -8.33
C ILE A 571 -12.57 -15.28 -8.27
N SER A 572 -12.26 -14.72 -9.42
CA SER A 572 -11.64 -13.39 -9.54
C SER A 572 -12.52 -12.51 -10.43
N VAL A 573 -12.58 -11.24 -10.13
CA VAL A 573 -13.31 -10.24 -10.92
C VAL A 573 -12.29 -9.24 -11.43
N GLU A 574 -12.26 -9.07 -12.75
CA GLU A 574 -11.39 -8.11 -13.42
C GLU A 574 -12.26 -7.38 -14.47
N ASP A 575 -12.32 -6.08 -14.38
CA ASP A 575 -13.18 -5.25 -15.20
C ASP A 575 -14.62 -5.85 -15.29
N TYR A 576 -15.09 -6.19 -16.47
CA TYR A 576 -16.41 -6.78 -16.73
C TYR A 576 -16.41 -8.32 -16.76
N THR A 577 -15.39 -8.97 -16.23
CA THR A 577 -15.24 -10.44 -16.33
C THR A 577 -15.11 -11.10 -14.96
N ILE A 578 -15.98 -12.05 -14.69
CA ILE A 578 -15.84 -12.97 -13.54
C ILE A 578 -15.18 -14.25 -14.04
N THR A 579 -13.94 -14.49 -13.63
CA THR A 579 -13.26 -15.78 -13.84
C THR A 579 -13.60 -16.73 -12.71
N ILE A 580 -14.07 -17.92 -13.04
CA ILE A 580 -14.56 -18.94 -12.09
C ILE A 580 -13.56 -20.09 -12.04
N HIS A 581 -12.94 -20.31 -10.89
CA HIS A 581 -12.00 -21.42 -10.67
C HIS A 581 -12.77 -22.65 -10.18
N LEU A 582 -12.74 -23.71 -10.98
CA LEU A 582 -13.46 -24.96 -10.69
C LEU A 582 -12.58 -25.93 -9.93
N ILE A 583 -13.20 -26.64 -8.97
CA ILE A 583 -12.59 -27.73 -8.20
C ILE A 583 -13.41 -29.01 -8.31
N LYS A 584 -12.75 -30.16 -8.16
CA LYS A 584 -13.40 -31.47 -8.10
C LYS A 584 -12.82 -32.32 -7.00
N LYS A 585 -13.63 -33.20 -6.39
CA LYS A 585 -13.16 -34.15 -5.38
C LYS A 585 -12.36 -35.29 -6.04
N SER A 586 -11.16 -35.53 -5.53
CA SER A 586 -10.27 -36.61 -5.94
C SER A 586 -9.56 -37.17 -4.72
N GLY A 587 -9.69 -38.51 -4.46
CA GLY A 587 -9.02 -39.15 -3.34
C GLY A 587 -9.30 -38.54 -1.95
N GLY A 588 -10.50 -38.00 -1.70
CA GLY A 588 -10.86 -37.42 -0.40
C GLY A 588 -10.64 -35.90 -0.27
N HIS A 589 -9.84 -35.28 -1.11
CA HIS A 589 -9.56 -33.85 -1.15
C HIS A 589 -10.07 -33.17 -2.45
N TYR A 590 -10.08 -31.84 -2.51
CA TYR A 590 -10.44 -31.08 -3.71
C TYR A 590 -9.20 -30.68 -4.49
N VAL A 591 -9.24 -30.82 -5.79
CA VAL A 591 -8.17 -30.44 -6.74
C VAL A 591 -8.75 -29.53 -7.82
N ALA A 592 -7.91 -28.70 -8.42
CA ALA A 592 -8.30 -27.83 -9.53
C ALA A 592 -8.90 -28.66 -10.70
N ALA A 593 -9.95 -28.14 -11.32
CA ALA A 593 -10.71 -28.80 -12.39
C ALA A 593 -10.87 -27.94 -13.65
N GLY A 594 -10.18 -26.81 -13.72
CA GLY A 594 -10.22 -25.86 -14.82
C GLY A 594 -10.89 -24.55 -14.43
N THR A 595 -11.11 -23.70 -15.41
CA THR A 595 -11.76 -22.40 -15.26
C THR A 595 -12.97 -22.28 -16.15
N ASP A 596 -13.87 -21.37 -15.82
CA ASP A 596 -14.99 -20.90 -16.64
C ASP A 596 -15.09 -19.38 -16.49
N ALA A 597 -15.88 -18.68 -17.30
CA ALA A 597 -15.99 -17.23 -17.22
C ALA A 597 -17.43 -16.76 -17.43
N ILE A 598 -17.78 -15.68 -16.75
CA ILE A 598 -18.98 -14.87 -17.01
C ILE A 598 -18.50 -13.50 -17.43
N MET A 599 -18.88 -13.07 -18.61
CA MET A 599 -18.66 -11.69 -19.06
C MET A 599 -19.96 -10.92 -18.85
N ASN A 600 -19.86 -9.79 -18.15
CA ASN A 600 -20.91 -8.78 -18.15
C ASN A 600 -20.69 -7.95 -19.42
N ARG A 601 -21.72 -7.74 -20.22
CA ARG A 601 -21.61 -6.77 -21.31
C ARG A 601 -21.90 -5.41 -20.70
N GLU A 602 -21.07 -4.41 -21.07
CA GLU A 602 -21.37 -3.01 -20.78
C GLU A 602 -22.86 -2.77 -20.99
N GLY A 603 -23.53 -2.30 -19.94
CA GLY A 603 -24.79 -1.63 -20.13
C GLY A 603 -24.51 -0.40 -20.98
N ASP A 604 -25.47 0.02 -21.83
CA ASP A 604 -25.41 1.24 -22.65
C ASP A 604 -25.39 2.55 -21.79
N THR A 605 -24.79 2.55 -20.62
CA THR A 605 -24.48 3.77 -19.86
C THR A 605 -23.29 4.44 -20.52
N GLU A 606 -23.61 5.42 -21.39
CA GLU A 606 -22.58 6.28 -21.97
C GLU A 606 -21.79 6.94 -20.85
N GLU A 607 -20.56 6.48 -20.62
CA GLU A 607 -19.63 7.13 -19.71
C GLU A 607 -19.44 8.59 -20.14
N LYS A 608 -19.58 9.51 -19.21
CA LYS A 608 -19.52 10.96 -19.44
C LYS A 608 -18.07 11.44 -19.61
N VAL A 609 -17.15 10.74 -18.95
CA VAL A 609 -15.70 10.92 -19.00
C VAL A 609 -15.05 9.55 -18.99
N THR A 610 -14.11 9.33 -19.89
CA THR A 610 -13.35 8.06 -19.99
C THR A 610 -11.85 8.33 -19.90
N VAL A 611 -11.09 7.33 -19.45
CA VAL A 611 -9.63 7.39 -19.50
C VAL A 611 -9.16 7.00 -20.91
N GLY A 612 -8.42 7.91 -21.54
CA GLY A 612 -7.76 7.68 -22.81
C GLY A 612 -6.25 7.71 -22.71
N SER A 613 -5.58 7.25 -23.75
CA SER A 613 -4.11 7.40 -23.88
C SER A 613 -3.73 7.79 -25.30
N THR A 614 -2.65 8.56 -25.41
CA THR A 614 -2.01 8.94 -26.69
C THR A 614 -0.52 8.63 -26.62
N VAL A 615 0.06 8.26 -27.75
CA VAL A 615 1.50 8.03 -27.88
C VAL A 615 2.10 9.12 -28.73
N THR A 616 3.18 9.73 -28.28
CA THR A 616 3.94 10.77 -29.01
C THR A 616 5.41 10.40 -29.07
N ASP A 617 6.12 10.91 -30.07
CA ASP A 617 7.56 10.65 -30.24
C ASP A 617 8.40 11.15 -29.04
N ARG A 618 7.93 12.20 -28.35
CA ARG A 618 8.68 12.81 -27.26
C ARG A 618 8.37 12.26 -25.87
N LYS A 619 7.09 12.05 -25.60
CA LYS A 619 6.59 11.66 -24.27
C LYS A 619 6.16 10.19 -24.19
N GLU A 620 6.14 9.52 -25.35
CA GLU A 620 5.58 8.19 -25.51
C GLU A 620 4.13 8.13 -24.99
N THR A 621 3.72 7.09 -24.27
CA THR A 621 2.35 6.98 -23.75
C THR A 621 2.07 8.04 -22.69
N GLN A 622 1.00 8.79 -22.90
CA GLN A 622 0.43 9.77 -22.00
C GLN A 622 -1.03 9.44 -21.73
N TYR A 623 -1.52 9.78 -20.54
CA TYR A 623 -2.91 9.57 -20.15
C TYR A 623 -3.69 10.86 -20.09
N GLN A 624 -4.99 10.76 -20.34
CA GLN A 624 -5.93 11.89 -20.43
C GLN A 624 -7.33 11.49 -19.97
N LEU A 625 -8.09 12.44 -19.46
CA LEU A 625 -9.52 12.30 -19.24
C LEU A 625 -10.27 12.83 -20.45
N MET A 626 -11.03 11.97 -21.12
CA MET A 626 -11.76 12.28 -22.34
C MET A 626 -13.21 12.66 -21.99
N MET A 627 -13.57 13.92 -22.20
CA MET A 627 -14.92 14.44 -21.98
C MET A 627 -15.82 14.18 -23.18
N LYS A 628 -17.08 13.86 -22.93
CA LYS A 628 -18.10 13.79 -24.01
C LYS A 628 -18.31 15.14 -24.70
N ASN A 629 -18.32 16.23 -23.93
CA ASN A 629 -18.56 17.58 -24.40
C ASN A 629 -17.24 18.39 -24.42
N GLY A 630 -17.06 19.21 -25.43
CA GLY A 630 -15.89 20.07 -25.54
C GLY A 630 -15.86 21.24 -24.55
N ALA A 631 -14.66 21.78 -24.31
CA ALA A 631 -14.38 22.97 -23.51
C ALA A 631 -13.68 24.05 -24.33
N ASP A 632 -13.85 25.32 -23.96
CA ASP A 632 -13.14 26.45 -24.59
C ASP A 632 -11.75 26.63 -23.93
N ALA A 633 -10.75 25.98 -24.48
CA ALA A 633 -9.39 26.00 -23.96
C ALA A 633 -8.75 27.42 -23.90
N SER A 634 -9.32 28.41 -24.63
CA SER A 634 -8.74 29.74 -24.73
C SER A 634 -9.06 30.67 -23.54
N LYS A 635 -9.99 30.27 -22.65
CA LYS A 635 -10.55 31.15 -21.61
C LYS A 635 -10.52 30.53 -20.22
N ILE A 636 -9.76 29.47 -20.02
CA ILE A 636 -9.74 28.79 -18.74
C ILE A 636 -9.09 29.68 -17.68
N LYS A 637 -9.78 29.86 -16.55
CA LYS A 637 -9.25 30.55 -15.37
C LYS A 637 -8.74 29.54 -14.37
N MET A 638 -7.49 29.68 -13.94
CA MET A 638 -6.95 28.96 -12.82
C MET A 638 -7.28 29.68 -11.52
N LEU A 639 -7.72 28.93 -10.53
CA LEU A 639 -8.01 29.36 -9.17
C LEU A 639 -7.36 28.42 -8.17
N THR A 640 -7.15 28.93 -6.96
CA THR A 640 -6.68 28.13 -5.81
C THR A 640 -7.68 28.31 -4.66
N SER A 641 -7.99 27.24 -3.97
CA SER A 641 -8.86 27.27 -2.81
C SER A 641 -8.21 27.98 -1.61
N LYS A 642 -9.03 28.37 -0.64
CA LYS A 642 -8.58 28.86 0.66
C LYS A 642 -9.14 27.97 1.76
N SER A 643 -8.39 27.77 2.83
CA SER A 643 -8.85 27.03 4.02
C SER A 643 -9.69 27.92 4.91
N VAL A 644 -10.77 27.40 5.44
CA VAL A 644 -11.58 28.03 6.49
C VAL A 644 -10.81 27.93 7.81
N LEU A 645 -10.71 29.02 8.55
CA LEU A 645 -10.10 29.05 9.88
C LEU A 645 -11.01 28.33 10.88
N LEU A 646 -10.50 27.30 11.50
CA LEU A 646 -11.21 26.52 12.51
C LEU A 646 -11.16 27.21 13.88
N GLU A 647 -12.29 27.37 14.54
CA GLU A 647 -12.35 27.89 15.91
C GLU A 647 -11.94 26.83 16.95
N ASN A 648 -12.14 25.53 16.64
CA ASN A 648 -11.85 24.41 17.54
C ASN A 648 -11.23 23.25 16.75
N PRO A 649 -10.37 22.43 17.41
CA PRO A 649 -9.85 21.20 16.79
C PRO A 649 -10.98 20.27 16.33
N ARG A 650 -10.72 19.57 15.22
CA ARG A 650 -11.65 18.62 14.59
C ARG A 650 -11.27 17.16 14.87
N ASP A 651 -10.41 16.92 15.85
CA ASP A 651 -9.89 15.59 16.18
C ASP A 651 -11.00 14.62 16.62
N VAL A 652 -11.01 13.47 16.04
CA VAL A 652 -11.85 12.33 16.40
C VAL A 652 -10.96 11.17 16.85
N SER A 653 -11.09 10.77 18.10
CA SER A 653 -10.33 9.65 18.64
C SER A 653 -11.04 8.33 18.36
N VAL A 654 -10.42 7.48 17.57
CA VAL A 654 -10.83 6.09 17.34
C VAL A 654 -9.90 5.20 18.16
N LYS A 655 -10.47 4.43 19.11
CA LYS A 655 -9.67 3.55 19.96
C LYS A 655 -9.28 2.27 19.22
N ASN A 656 -8.04 2.17 18.83
CA ASN A 656 -7.45 0.96 18.27
C ASN A 656 -6.93 0.06 19.40
N LYS A 657 -7.36 -1.20 19.40
CA LYS A 657 -6.65 -2.28 20.08
C LYS A 657 -6.34 -3.31 19.01
N GLU A 658 -5.09 -3.44 18.64
CA GLU A 658 -4.66 -4.51 17.74
C GLU A 658 -5.03 -5.87 18.34
N SER A 659 -5.75 -6.67 17.58
CA SER A 659 -6.18 -8.00 17.98
C SER A 659 -5.62 -9.13 17.10
N GLN A 660 -5.07 -8.84 15.93
CA GLN A 660 -4.64 -9.86 14.98
C GLN A 660 -3.27 -9.54 14.35
N GLU A 661 -2.46 -10.60 14.12
CA GLU A 661 -1.22 -10.50 13.37
C GLU A 661 -1.55 -10.34 11.88
N TYR A 662 -0.95 -9.32 11.24
CA TYR A 662 -0.92 -9.11 9.80
C TYR A 662 0.47 -9.38 9.25
N PHE A 663 0.51 -9.80 7.99
CA PHE A 663 1.73 -9.90 7.18
C PHE A 663 1.72 -8.78 6.15
N TYR A 664 2.81 -8.02 6.12
CA TYR A 664 2.98 -6.89 5.21
C TYR A 664 4.02 -7.24 4.15
N VAL A 665 3.66 -7.04 2.89
CA VAL A 665 4.56 -7.19 1.76
C VAL A 665 5.16 -5.86 1.43
N TYR A 666 6.47 -5.72 1.64
CA TYR A 666 7.21 -4.50 1.32
C TYR A 666 8.01 -4.67 0.03
N LYS A 667 8.01 -3.63 -0.80
CA LYS A 667 8.94 -3.41 -1.91
C LYS A 667 9.38 -1.96 -1.89
N LYS A 668 10.66 -1.69 -1.92
CA LYS A 668 11.26 -0.33 -1.96
C LYS A 668 10.78 0.63 -0.84
N GLY A 669 10.33 0.09 0.27
CA GLY A 669 9.78 0.85 1.40
C GLY A 669 8.26 0.96 1.40
N ASP A 670 7.58 0.74 0.26
CA ASP A 670 6.13 0.81 0.12
C ASP A 670 5.48 -0.52 0.48
N VAL A 671 4.30 -0.49 1.11
CA VAL A 671 3.46 -1.67 1.34
C VAL A 671 2.62 -1.97 0.11
N LEU A 672 2.94 -3.06 -0.58
CA LEU A 672 2.18 -3.52 -1.75
C LEU A 672 0.90 -4.26 -1.37
N PHE A 673 0.95 -4.99 -0.25
CA PHE A 673 -0.14 -5.86 0.18
C PHE A 673 -0.06 -6.12 1.68
N ALA A 674 -1.20 -6.21 2.34
CA ALA A 674 -1.31 -6.59 3.75
C ALA A 674 -2.43 -7.61 3.89
N THR A 675 -2.17 -8.71 4.59
CA THR A 675 -3.12 -9.82 4.76
C THR A 675 -2.85 -10.58 6.05
N ASP A 676 -3.83 -11.30 6.56
CA ASP A 676 -3.68 -12.27 7.65
C ASP A 676 -3.26 -13.67 7.15
N GLU A 677 -3.25 -13.88 5.81
CA GLU A 677 -2.85 -15.14 5.17
C GLU A 677 -1.41 -15.07 4.63
N ILE A 678 -0.49 -15.73 5.34
CA ILE A 678 0.94 -15.67 5.01
C ILE A 678 1.29 -16.20 3.61
N ALA A 679 0.58 -17.21 3.12
CA ALA A 679 0.82 -17.79 1.81
C ALA A 679 0.56 -16.74 0.70
N ASP A 680 -0.52 -15.97 0.81
CA ASP A 680 -0.84 -14.90 -0.13
C ASP A 680 0.20 -13.79 -0.09
N ALA A 681 0.67 -13.42 1.12
CA ALA A 681 1.77 -12.47 1.26
C ALA A 681 3.06 -12.97 0.58
N ILE A 682 3.42 -14.24 0.76
CA ILE A 682 4.62 -14.82 0.12
C ILE A 682 4.50 -14.81 -1.39
N VAL A 683 3.37 -15.23 -1.94
CA VAL A 683 3.13 -15.24 -3.40
C VAL A 683 3.21 -13.82 -3.96
N CYS A 684 2.59 -12.86 -3.30
CA CYS A 684 2.68 -11.45 -3.69
C CYS A 684 4.13 -10.95 -3.67
N ALA A 685 4.85 -11.18 -2.55
CA ALA A 685 6.26 -10.78 -2.41
C ALA A 685 7.16 -11.43 -3.46
N ASN A 686 6.95 -12.72 -3.75
CA ASN A 686 7.73 -13.42 -4.77
C ASN A 686 7.51 -12.84 -6.18
N ASN A 687 6.27 -12.55 -6.54
CA ASN A 687 5.92 -11.99 -7.84
C ASN A 687 6.47 -10.58 -8.07
N HIS A 688 6.59 -9.78 -6.99
CA HIS A 688 7.03 -8.38 -7.06
C HIS A 688 8.45 -8.14 -6.56
N MET A 689 9.22 -9.21 -6.25
CA MET A 689 10.58 -9.13 -5.67
C MET A 689 10.63 -8.40 -4.32
N GLY A 690 9.55 -8.49 -3.56
CA GLY A 690 9.42 -7.91 -2.22
C GLY A 690 9.87 -8.86 -1.12
N VAL A 691 9.62 -8.43 0.12
CA VAL A 691 9.81 -9.19 1.36
C VAL A 691 8.52 -9.21 2.17
N VAL A 692 8.36 -10.20 3.04
CA VAL A 692 7.24 -10.26 3.99
C VAL A 692 7.74 -10.05 5.40
N VAL A 693 7.11 -9.14 6.13
CA VAL A 693 7.34 -8.93 7.57
C VAL A 693 6.04 -9.12 8.34
N ASP A 694 6.14 -9.48 9.61
CA ASP A 694 5.01 -9.56 10.53
C ASP A 694 4.69 -8.18 11.17
N SER A 695 3.69 -8.15 12.04
CA SER A 695 3.29 -6.95 12.80
C SER A 695 4.35 -6.41 13.76
N LYS A 696 5.47 -7.12 13.95
CA LYS A 696 6.62 -6.72 14.78
C LYS A 696 7.85 -6.37 13.96
N GLN A 697 7.69 -6.14 12.66
CA GLN A 697 8.77 -5.83 11.71
C GLN A 697 9.78 -6.97 11.49
N GLN A 698 9.51 -8.18 11.94
CA GLN A 698 10.40 -9.31 11.73
C GLN A 698 10.19 -9.91 10.35
N TYR A 699 11.27 -10.26 9.66
CA TYR A 699 11.18 -10.94 8.37
C TYR A 699 10.57 -12.32 8.54
N VAL A 700 9.44 -12.52 7.89
CA VAL A 700 8.75 -13.81 7.82
C VAL A 700 9.08 -14.54 6.53
N TRP A 701 9.41 -13.78 5.47
CA TRP A 701 9.85 -14.34 4.21
C TRP A 701 10.65 -13.35 3.37
N MET A 702 11.66 -13.88 2.70
CA MET A 702 12.37 -13.26 1.59
C MET A 702 12.82 -14.35 0.61
N ARG A 703 13.10 -13.98 -0.63
CA ARG A 703 13.55 -14.94 -1.63
C ARG A 703 14.90 -15.56 -1.25
N ALA A 704 14.93 -16.88 -1.11
CA ALA A 704 16.14 -17.61 -0.76
C ALA A 704 17.19 -17.59 -1.88
N ARG A 705 18.46 -17.58 -1.48
CA ARG A 705 19.58 -17.66 -2.39
C ARG A 705 19.84 -19.12 -2.79
N LYS A 706 19.45 -19.53 -4.00
CA LYS A 706 19.63 -20.90 -4.52
C LYS A 706 21.08 -21.38 -4.55
N SER A 707 22.07 -20.48 -4.62
CA SER A 707 23.48 -20.83 -4.58
C SER A 707 23.98 -21.22 -3.18
N ALA A 708 23.26 -20.85 -2.12
CA ALA A 708 23.54 -21.32 -0.78
C ALA A 708 23.02 -22.75 -0.64
N GLN A 709 23.91 -23.70 -0.38
CA GLN A 709 23.54 -25.08 -0.14
C GLN A 709 23.18 -25.26 1.35
N THR A 710 22.08 -25.93 1.63
CA THR A 710 21.72 -26.31 3.00
C THR A 710 21.15 -27.72 3.04
N ALA A 711 21.44 -28.44 4.10
CA ALA A 711 20.88 -29.76 4.35
C ALA A 711 20.85 -30.04 5.86
N PHE A 712 19.77 -30.59 6.36
CA PHE A 712 19.65 -31.04 7.75
C PHE A 712 20.18 -32.46 7.91
N SER A 713 20.88 -32.67 9.00
CA SER A 713 21.30 -33.99 9.45
C SER A 713 20.49 -34.41 10.69
N SER A 714 20.40 -35.72 10.92
CA SER A 714 19.88 -36.29 12.18
C SER A 714 18.37 -36.23 12.39
N LEU A 715 17.57 -36.20 11.33
CA LEU A 715 16.10 -36.36 11.44
C LEU A 715 15.75 -37.79 11.86
N LYS A 716 14.93 -37.92 12.90
CA LYS A 716 14.50 -39.22 13.45
C LYS A 716 13.02 -39.16 13.82
N VAL A 717 12.30 -40.21 13.44
CA VAL A 717 10.92 -40.43 13.89
C VAL A 717 10.96 -40.99 15.32
N ASN A 718 10.04 -40.51 16.17
CA ASN A 718 9.85 -41.07 17.51
C ASN A 718 9.48 -42.56 17.43
N ASP A 719 10.01 -43.40 18.32
CA ASP A 719 9.74 -44.85 18.33
C ASP A 719 8.25 -45.20 18.43
N ALA A 720 7.48 -44.40 19.15
CA ALA A 720 6.03 -44.53 19.26
C ALA A 720 5.26 -44.32 17.97
N ASP A 721 5.85 -43.52 17.04
CA ASP A 721 5.19 -43.10 15.80
C ASP A 721 5.64 -43.90 14.55
N LYS A 722 6.67 -44.79 14.70
CA LYS A 722 7.27 -45.53 13.57
C LYS A 722 6.32 -46.42 12.79
N SER A 723 5.25 -46.89 13.41
CA SER A 723 4.22 -47.71 12.77
C SER A 723 3.04 -46.94 12.20
N SER A 724 3.09 -45.60 12.29
CA SER A 724 2.01 -44.71 11.86
C SER A 724 2.14 -44.33 10.39
N SER A 725 1.18 -43.51 9.86
CA SER A 725 1.24 -42.97 8.52
C SER A 725 2.47 -42.06 8.33
N SER A 726 2.90 -41.86 7.07
CA SER A 726 4.02 -40.97 6.78
C SER A 726 3.75 -39.52 7.22
N VAL A 727 2.49 -39.09 7.29
CA VAL A 727 2.07 -37.81 7.84
C VAL A 727 2.47 -37.66 9.30
N VAL A 728 2.07 -38.64 10.12
CA VAL A 728 2.42 -38.69 11.55
C VAL A 728 3.93 -38.76 11.74
N GLN A 729 4.60 -39.61 10.96
CA GLN A 729 6.06 -39.78 11.02
C GLN A 729 6.83 -38.53 10.61
N ALA A 730 6.35 -37.79 9.60
CA ALA A 730 6.97 -36.52 9.17
C ALA A 730 6.88 -35.47 10.26
N VAL A 731 5.70 -35.27 10.87
CA VAL A 731 5.53 -34.35 12.00
C VAL A 731 6.40 -34.76 13.17
N SER A 732 6.42 -36.06 13.48
CA SER A 732 7.26 -36.62 14.56
C SER A 732 8.75 -36.34 14.34
N ALA A 733 9.24 -36.50 13.12
CA ALA A 733 10.62 -36.21 12.79
C ALA A 733 10.95 -34.67 12.87
N MET A 734 10.00 -33.85 12.50
CA MET A 734 10.09 -32.37 12.62
C MET A 734 10.19 -31.95 14.10
N LEU A 735 9.32 -32.49 14.96
CA LEU A 735 9.31 -32.18 16.39
C LEU A 735 10.55 -32.72 17.11
N ASN A 736 10.99 -33.95 16.77
CA ASN A 736 12.22 -34.55 17.31
C ASN A 736 13.46 -33.70 16.91
N TYR A 737 13.49 -33.12 15.72
CA TYR A 737 14.58 -32.23 15.30
C TYR A 737 14.70 -31.01 16.23
N ARG A 738 13.58 -30.55 16.80
CA ARG A 738 13.53 -29.50 17.83
C ARG A 738 13.67 -30.00 19.26
N GLY A 739 14.02 -31.27 19.47
CA GLY A 739 14.21 -31.85 20.79
C GLY A 739 12.94 -32.28 21.53
N ASN A 740 11.79 -32.30 20.83
CA ASN A 740 10.51 -32.69 21.37
C ASN A 740 10.19 -34.15 21.00
N GLY A 741 10.21 -35.07 21.98
CA GLY A 741 9.94 -36.49 21.79
C GLY A 741 8.50 -36.91 22.08
N LEU A 742 7.51 -36.06 21.90
CA LEU A 742 6.09 -36.39 22.12
C LEU A 742 5.54 -37.32 21.03
N SER A 743 4.57 -38.16 21.37
CA SER A 743 3.85 -38.96 20.38
C SER A 743 2.86 -38.12 19.60
N VAL A 744 3.15 -37.95 18.33
CA VAL A 744 2.29 -37.22 17.40
C VAL A 744 1.03 -38.02 17.08
N LYS A 745 1.12 -39.34 17.09
CA LYS A 745 -0.02 -40.24 16.90
C LYS A 745 -1.14 -39.97 17.89
N GLU A 746 -0.82 -39.82 19.16
CA GLU A 746 -1.83 -39.56 20.21
C GLU A 746 -2.50 -38.19 19.99
N LEU A 747 -1.78 -37.19 19.55
CA LEU A 747 -2.32 -35.85 19.26
C LEU A 747 -3.30 -35.87 18.07
N ILE A 748 -2.98 -36.63 17.03
CA ILE A 748 -3.82 -36.73 15.81
C ILE A 748 -5.02 -37.67 16.06
N ASP A 749 -4.84 -38.80 16.76
CA ASP A 749 -5.93 -39.72 17.11
C ASP A 749 -6.99 -39.05 18.00
N ASN A 750 -6.61 -38.02 18.78
CA ASN A 750 -7.51 -37.19 19.58
C ASN A 750 -8.18 -36.05 18.77
N GLY A 751 -8.12 -36.08 17.44
CA GLY A 751 -8.79 -35.15 16.57
C GLY A 751 -7.95 -33.93 16.16
N GLY A 752 -6.65 -33.93 16.47
CA GLY A 752 -5.71 -32.89 16.01
C GLY A 752 -5.37 -33.00 14.53
N THR A 753 -4.93 -31.91 13.95
CA THR A 753 -4.35 -31.87 12.60
C THR A 753 -2.81 -31.87 12.67
N PRO A 754 -2.08 -32.17 11.58
CA PRO A 754 -0.63 -32.02 11.53
C PRO A 754 -0.15 -30.64 12.01
N LYS A 755 -0.81 -29.57 11.57
CA LYS A 755 -0.53 -28.19 11.99
C LYS A 755 -0.74 -28.00 13.48
N SER A 756 -1.90 -28.38 14.01
CA SER A 756 -2.19 -28.22 15.45
C SER A 756 -1.26 -29.04 16.35
N ALA A 757 -0.75 -30.18 15.89
CA ALA A 757 0.24 -30.97 16.62
C ALA A 757 1.57 -30.19 16.74
N ILE A 758 2.00 -29.50 15.69
CA ILE A 758 3.19 -28.63 15.68
C ILE A 758 2.95 -27.42 16.61
N GLU A 759 1.84 -26.70 16.45
CA GLU A 759 1.46 -25.52 17.25
C GLU A 759 1.39 -25.81 18.75
N ASN A 760 0.79 -26.96 19.11
CA ASN A 760 0.64 -27.34 20.50
C ASN A 760 1.98 -27.72 21.15
N THR A 761 2.96 -28.10 20.35
CA THR A 761 4.27 -28.59 20.83
C THR A 761 5.34 -27.49 20.81
N LEU A 762 5.42 -26.69 19.76
CA LEU A 762 6.45 -25.64 19.59
C LEU A 762 5.94 -24.29 20.09
N LYS A 763 5.92 -24.07 21.40
CA LYS A 763 5.39 -22.84 22.01
C LYS A 763 6.28 -21.60 21.79
N ASP A 764 7.58 -21.81 21.56
CA ASP A 764 8.57 -20.73 21.34
C ASP A 764 8.80 -20.43 19.85
N SER A 765 7.96 -20.97 18.96
CA SER A 765 8.03 -20.77 17.52
C SER A 765 6.66 -20.37 16.97
N VAL A 766 6.66 -19.63 15.87
CA VAL A 766 5.45 -19.34 15.09
C VAL A 766 5.29 -20.42 14.04
N VAL A 767 4.18 -21.16 14.08
CA VAL A 767 3.84 -22.17 13.07
C VAL A 767 3.08 -21.53 11.93
N LEU A 768 3.58 -21.72 10.72
CA LEU A 768 3.10 -21.04 9.52
C LEU A 768 2.48 -22.05 8.56
N ASP A 769 1.25 -21.77 8.13
CA ASP A 769 0.60 -22.44 7.01
C ASP A 769 0.98 -21.72 5.72
N ILE A 770 1.88 -22.32 4.97
CA ILE A 770 2.36 -21.82 3.70
C ILE A 770 1.83 -22.64 2.53
N SER A 771 0.64 -23.22 2.71
CA SER A 771 -0.05 -23.99 1.68
C SER A 771 -0.44 -23.07 0.51
N GLY A 772 -0.17 -23.52 -0.71
CA GLY A 772 -0.33 -22.70 -1.93
C GLY A 772 0.98 -22.15 -2.48
N CYS A 773 2.03 -22.06 -1.66
CA CYS A 773 3.35 -21.65 -2.11
C CYS A 773 4.00 -22.69 -3.04
N THR A 774 4.87 -22.24 -3.93
CA THR A 774 5.69 -23.09 -4.82
C THR A 774 6.91 -23.65 -4.07
N VAL A 775 7.61 -24.59 -4.71
CA VAL A 775 8.86 -25.13 -4.15
C VAL A 775 9.92 -24.06 -3.96
N GLU A 776 10.00 -23.06 -4.82
CA GLU A 776 10.99 -21.98 -4.67
C GLU A 776 10.70 -21.08 -3.48
N GLU A 777 9.43 -20.84 -3.20
CA GLU A 777 8.99 -19.98 -2.10
C GLU A 777 9.25 -20.60 -0.72
N ILE A 778 9.16 -21.91 -0.58
CA ILE A 778 9.43 -22.56 0.70
C ILE A 778 10.92 -22.67 1.07
N LEU A 779 11.85 -22.39 0.14
CA LEU A 779 13.30 -22.51 0.38
C LEU A 779 13.80 -21.54 1.46
N PHE A 780 13.15 -20.42 1.66
CA PHE A 780 13.50 -19.47 2.70
C PHE A 780 13.55 -20.13 4.08
N TYR A 781 12.51 -20.89 4.43
CA TYR A 781 12.43 -21.57 5.72
C TYR A 781 13.53 -22.62 5.88
N VAL A 782 13.78 -23.39 4.83
CA VAL A 782 14.86 -24.36 4.79
C VAL A 782 16.23 -23.67 5.00
N SER A 783 16.43 -22.49 4.43
CA SER A 783 17.67 -21.70 4.63
C SER A 783 17.82 -21.17 6.05
N LYS A 784 16.71 -20.96 6.76
CA LYS A 784 16.69 -20.53 8.17
C LYS A 784 16.79 -21.67 9.18
N GLY A 785 16.95 -22.91 8.72
CA GLY A 785 17.12 -24.06 9.59
C GLY A 785 15.80 -24.74 9.99
N SER A 786 14.69 -24.39 9.35
CA SER A 786 13.36 -24.96 9.62
C SER A 786 12.98 -25.94 8.51
N PRO A 787 12.78 -27.24 8.82
CA PRO A 787 12.28 -28.19 7.84
C PRO A 787 10.84 -27.84 7.45
N VAL A 788 10.49 -28.08 6.18
CA VAL A 788 9.14 -27.85 5.69
C VAL A 788 8.40 -29.17 5.56
N PHE A 789 7.31 -29.32 6.29
CA PHE A 789 6.37 -30.41 6.09
C PHE A 789 5.65 -30.24 4.75
N ALA A 790 5.63 -31.29 3.94
CA ALA A 790 5.05 -31.27 2.60
C ALA A 790 4.20 -32.52 2.34
N MET A 791 2.91 -32.35 2.03
CA MET A 791 2.06 -33.46 1.56
C MET A 791 2.50 -33.90 0.16
N THR A 792 2.50 -35.18 -0.07
CA THR A 792 2.83 -35.81 -1.34
C THR A 792 1.68 -36.63 -1.94
N GLY A 793 0.58 -36.72 -1.21
CA GLY A 793 -0.67 -37.38 -1.54
C GLY A 793 -1.67 -37.23 -0.41
N THR A 794 -2.77 -37.98 -0.45
CA THR A 794 -3.87 -37.87 0.53
C THR A 794 -3.43 -38.17 1.99
N ASP A 795 -2.58 -39.21 2.18
CA ASP A 795 -2.12 -39.69 3.48
C ASP A 795 -0.59 -39.89 3.49
N SER A 796 0.11 -39.17 2.63
CA SER A 796 1.56 -39.26 2.53
C SER A 796 2.21 -37.88 2.59
N ALA A 797 3.29 -37.80 3.35
CA ALA A 797 4.06 -36.56 3.53
C ALA A 797 5.56 -36.85 3.65
N VAL A 798 6.36 -35.83 3.39
CA VAL A 798 7.81 -35.79 3.53
C VAL A 798 8.21 -34.49 4.23
N LEU A 799 9.48 -34.37 4.65
CA LEU A 799 10.08 -33.10 5.10
C LEU A 799 11.08 -32.61 4.06
N VAL A 800 10.87 -31.41 3.54
CA VAL A 800 11.90 -30.73 2.75
C VAL A 800 12.96 -30.23 3.72
N THR A 801 14.22 -30.64 3.49
CA THR A 801 15.32 -30.54 4.47
C THR A 801 16.59 -29.96 3.90
N GLY A 802 16.59 -29.56 2.65
CA GLY A 802 17.75 -28.98 2.02
C GLY A 802 17.51 -28.63 0.56
N TYR A 803 18.48 -27.93 -0.02
CA TYR A 803 18.45 -27.60 -1.44
C TYR A 803 19.87 -27.29 -1.97
N THR A 804 19.99 -27.33 -3.30
CA THR A 804 21.14 -26.86 -4.09
C THR A 804 20.64 -25.92 -5.18
N SER A 805 21.52 -25.48 -6.05
CA SER A 805 21.10 -24.67 -7.23
C SER A 805 20.15 -25.41 -8.18
N GLY A 806 20.14 -26.76 -8.19
CA GLY A 806 19.35 -27.58 -9.14
C GLY A 806 18.29 -28.48 -8.53
N SER A 807 18.30 -28.72 -7.22
CA SER A 807 17.48 -29.75 -6.58
C SER A 807 17.11 -29.39 -5.14
N ILE A 808 16.01 -29.96 -4.66
CA ILE A 808 15.70 -30.03 -3.23
C ILE A 808 16.13 -31.38 -2.67
N TYR A 809 16.42 -31.41 -1.37
CA TYR A 809 16.54 -32.63 -0.57
C TYR A 809 15.31 -32.76 0.31
N TYR A 810 14.82 -34.00 0.47
CA TYR A 810 13.71 -34.30 1.35
C TYR A 810 13.97 -35.58 2.13
N TYR A 811 13.54 -35.58 3.38
CA TYR A 811 13.53 -36.78 4.25
C TYR A 811 12.22 -37.53 4.03
N ASP A 812 12.35 -38.79 3.64
CA ASP A 812 11.23 -39.74 3.53
C ASP A 812 11.10 -40.53 4.86
N PRO A 813 10.06 -40.24 5.65
CA PRO A 813 9.93 -40.84 6.98
C PRO A 813 9.66 -42.34 6.96
N GLN A 814 9.11 -42.87 5.86
CA GLN A 814 8.84 -44.32 5.74
C GLN A 814 10.10 -45.15 5.50
N THR A 815 11.02 -44.61 4.71
CA THR A 815 12.28 -45.28 4.38
C THR A 815 13.43 -44.81 5.27
N HIS A 816 13.20 -43.82 6.15
CA HIS A 816 14.19 -43.18 7.01
C HIS A 816 15.44 -42.69 6.26
N SER A 817 15.24 -42.20 5.02
CA SER A 817 16.31 -41.79 4.14
C SER A 817 16.07 -40.42 3.54
N THR A 818 17.19 -39.71 3.31
CA THR A 818 17.16 -38.45 2.56
C THR A 818 17.34 -38.73 1.06
N ARG A 819 16.47 -38.13 0.24
CA ARG A 819 16.48 -38.24 -1.22
C ARG A 819 16.49 -36.85 -1.83
N SER A 820 16.71 -36.76 -3.16
CA SER A 820 16.65 -35.51 -3.89
C SER A 820 15.70 -35.57 -5.08
N LYS A 821 15.20 -34.42 -5.48
CA LYS A 821 14.42 -34.21 -6.72
C LYS A 821 14.84 -32.89 -7.36
N SER A 822 14.81 -32.82 -8.70
CA SER A 822 14.92 -31.55 -9.40
C SER A 822 13.78 -30.59 -9.00
N TYR A 823 13.99 -29.27 -9.09
CA TYR A 823 12.93 -28.30 -8.80
C TYR A 823 11.64 -28.60 -9.57
N LYS A 824 11.76 -28.86 -10.87
CA LYS A 824 10.61 -29.18 -11.72
C LYS A 824 9.83 -30.43 -11.27
N ASP A 825 10.55 -31.53 -10.97
CA ASP A 825 9.90 -32.77 -10.55
C ASP A 825 9.30 -32.65 -9.15
N ALA A 826 9.91 -31.86 -8.26
CA ALA A 826 9.40 -31.57 -6.94
C ALA A 826 8.15 -30.70 -7.02
N ASP A 827 8.17 -29.66 -7.84
CA ASP A 827 7.03 -28.77 -8.04
C ASP A 827 5.83 -29.52 -8.62
N ASP A 828 6.03 -30.32 -9.67
CA ASP A 828 5.00 -31.19 -10.24
C ASP A 828 4.44 -32.20 -9.21
N TRP A 829 5.29 -32.70 -8.31
CA TRP A 829 4.89 -33.62 -7.26
C TRP A 829 4.01 -32.97 -6.22
N PHE A 830 4.43 -31.85 -5.65
CA PHE A 830 3.68 -31.11 -4.64
C PHE A 830 2.43 -30.45 -5.20
N ARG A 831 2.48 -29.98 -6.44
CA ARG A 831 1.28 -29.45 -7.16
C ARG A 831 0.17 -30.50 -7.26
N LYS A 832 0.51 -31.75 -7.57
CA LYS A 832 -0.47 -32.87 -7.62
C LYS A 832 -1.07 -33.17 -6.26
N ALA A 833 -0.35 -32.87 -5.16
CA ALA A 833 -0.81 -33.01 -3.79
C ALA A 833 -1.51 -31.74 -3.25
N GLY A 834 -1.61 -30.68 -4.04
CA GLY A 834 -2.30 -29.43 -3.69
C GLY A 834 -1.42 -28.38 -3.01
N TYR A 835 -0.09 -28.46 -3.09
CA TYR A 835 0.86 -27.55 -2.45
C TYR A 835 0.56 -27.34 -0.96
N ILE A 836 0.40 -28.41 -0.19
CA ILE A 836 0.13 -28.35 1.24
C ILE A 836 1.44 -28.38 1.99
N PHE A 837 1.80 -27.24 2.64
CA PHE A 837 3.05 -27.06 3.36
C PHE A 837 2.85 -26.40 4.71
N PHE A 838 3.59 -26.88 5.72
CA PHE A 838 3.71 -26.24 7.03
C PHE A 838 5.16 -26.13 7.46
N THR A 839 5.46 -25.08 8.19
CA THR A 839 6.78 -24.87 8.78
C THR A 839 6.67 -24.03 10.05
N TYR A 840 7.79 -23.70 10.66
CA TYR A 840 7.87 -22.78 11.78
C TYR A 840 9.04 -21.82 11.63
N LEU A 841 8.94 -20.70 12.31
CA LEU A 841 10.05 -19.76 12.53
C LEU A 841 10.24 -19.59 14.04
N ASP A 842 11.50 -19.54 14.46
CA ASP A 842 11.86 -19.20 15.83
C ASP A 842 11.63 -17.69 16.07
N ARG A 843 11.06 -17.37 17.23
CA ARG A 843 10.84 -16.00 17.66
C ARG A 843 12.05 -15.44 18.40
#